data_921f4f720d07c81beb8944e07fb50aa7
#
_entry.id   921f4f720d07c81beb8944e07fb50aa7
#
_cell.length_a   1.000
_cell.length_b   1.000
_cell.length_c   1.000
_cell.angle_alpha   90.00
_cell.angle_beta   90.00
_cell.angle_gamma   90.00
#
_symmetry.space_group_name_H-M   'P 1'
#
loop_
_entity.id
_entity.type
_entity.pdbx_description
1 polymer ?
#
loop_
_entity_poly.entity_id
_entity_poly.type
_entity_poly.pdbx_seq_one_letter_code
_entity_poly.pdbx_strand_id
1 'polypeptide(L)'
;MLALTRAALRAPRLTVLLALAASLALGAGALRLRTDAGFRAYVGGAHPAVRDFDEFLARFGGGLPIAAVWSCAETRACTSVFDAPALEMAHAVAIAMEPIPGVRAVASPATSPLLVPTPEGFAVRAGVEDGRPAPDRERLRERAMLDPLWVGSLISADARVGAIVIELASAESEVSVAVLRALQANLAPWEARGFEFALVGDPVEFVIAGGDLQRDSQRLVPLIVLLIGAMILALFRSLRATLASLVAVGIAVVWSFGLMGWLGWPQTAVTQALAPFVVVVGICNAIHLITRYASEVELAGAHPGASRETAMLAVARDIGGSCLITSATTACGFGSFATSGALSFIHFGLIAAFGVAAALLLCFSLLPVLLVRIPLDSRSVSAANLAWGRALELVVDGAQRRFRLVLGASLVLCAVAAVGLARLRVEVDVYHLFGEETRVVRWIRFVEENLRKPDTLDVVLTLPEGRSIEDPEMLGGVARLSGSLSALPGLGQARSVLGPLRWLNRLLHQDDPAFERPAATAAGNAELLFLLAQDDPQILDRWVSLDRRRVRVEVEVQAGTHSYGEKLLERVQQLLAADYLRGFGTEINGPVKVFVQMVEEVQRTQLSSFGSAVLTVAVMVAVFLRSLSWALAAMLPTLFPVVVTLGAMGLAGIYLDMGTAMIAAVVLGIAIDDAVHLLTQYRRRLSAGLQPDDAIRASVLHVGRAVVTDSLALSLGFFVLTLSSWESVASFGFLSGIAILIALVADLVILPAVIAAGTGFARRRVLWLPS
;
A
#
# COMPACT_ATOMS: atom_id res chain seq x y z
N MET A 1 -20.63 1.93 28.91
CA MET A 1 -19.46 1.35 29.57
C MET A 1 -19.74 0.89 30.99
N LEU A 2 -20.31 1.69 31.91
CA LEU A 2 -20.59 1.27 33.30
C LEU A 2 -21.42 -0.03 33.42
N ALA A 3 -22.49 -0.19 32.61
CA ALA A 3 -23.32 -1.41 32.61
C ALA A 3 -22.51 -2.65 32.17
N LEU A 4 -21.66 -2.49 31.14
CA LEU A 4 -20.77 -3.54 30.66
C LEU A 4 -19.75 -3.98 31.74
N THR A 5 -19.06 -3.02 32.35
CA THR A 5 -18.08 -3.33 33.39
C THR A 5 -18.75 -3.98 34.62
N ARG A 6 -19.95 -3.53 34.99
CA ARG A 6 -20.72 -4.12 36.07
C ARG A 6 -21.12 -5.58 35.76
N ALA A 7 -21.56 -5.85 34.54
CA ALA A 7 -21.91 -7.23 34.10
C ALA A 7 -20.67 -8.11 34.10
N ALA A 8 -19.54 -7.62 33.58
CA ALA A 8 -18.27 -8.35 33.54
C ALA A 8 -17.74 -8.70 34.94
N LEU A 9 -17.80 -7.77 35.89
CA LEU A 9 -17.35 -7.99 37.28
C LEU A 9 -18.31 -8.94 38.05
N ARG A 10 -19.62 -8.95 37.73
CA ARG A 10 -20.58 -9.91 38.32
C ARG A 10 -20.37 -11.35 37.86
N ALA A 11 -19.91 -11.54 36.61
CA ALA A 11 -19.74 -12.87 36.02
C ALA A 11 -18.31 -13.02 35.41
N PRO A 12 -17.24 -12.94 36.22
CA PRO A 12 -15.87 -12.83 35.71
C PRO A 12 -15.40 -14.08 34.94
N ARG A 13 -15.83 -15.28 35.34
CA ARG A 13 -15.52 -16.51 34.62
C ARG A 13 -16.20 -16.55 33.26
N LEU A 14 -17.46 -16.13 33.18
CA LEU A 14 -18.20 -16.07 31.93
C LEU A 14 -17.56 -15.04 30.96
N THR A 15 -17.15 -13.88 31.47
CA THR A 15 -16.45 -12.86 30.67
C THR A 15 -15.17 -13.39 30.04
N VAL A 16 -14.33 -14.10 30.82
CA VAL A 16 -13.11 -14.73 30.33
C VAL A 16 -13.41 -15.82 29.31
N LEU A 17 -14.41 -16.68 29.61
CA LEU A 17 -14.81 -17.75 28.68
C LEU A 17 -15.34 -17.19 27.35
N LEU A 18 -16.17 -16.15 27.39
CA LEU A 18 -16.68 -15.49 26.17
C LEU A 18 -15.55 -14.83 25.37
N ALA A 19 -14.62 -14.14 26.04
CA ALA A 19 -13.44 -13.56 25.37
C ALA A 19 -12.58 -14.65 24.72
N LEU A 20 -12.36 -15.78 25.41
CA LEU A 20 -11.60 -16.91 24.89
C LEU A 20 -12.33 -17.58 23.70
N ALA A 21 -13.62 -17.85 23.82
CA ALA A 21 -14.43 -18.46 22.75
C ALA A 21 -14.46 -17.57 21.50
N ALA A 22 -14.67 -16.25 21.66
CA ALA A 22 -14.62 -15.30 20.57
C ALA A 22 -13.21 -15.24 19.93
N SER A 23 -12.15 -15.32 20.76
CA SER A 23 -10.77 -15.35 20.27
C SER A 23 -10.44 -16.60 19.48
N LEU A 24 -10.96 -17.75 19.87
CA LEU A 24 -10.81 -19.00 19.11
C LEU A 24 -11.60 -18.93 17.80
N ALA A 25 -12.85 -18.47 17.84
CA ALA A 25 -13.71 -18.38 16.66
C ALA A 25 -13.18 -17.37 15.64
N LEU A 26 -12.88 -16.13 16.06
CA LEU A 26 -12.33 -15.13 15.17
C LEU A 26 -10.87 -15.43 14.80
N GLY A 27 -10.04 -15.86 15.77
CA GLY A 27 -8.65 -16.20 15.53
C GLY A 27 -8.43 -17.30 14.49
N ALA A 28 -9.38 -18.27 14.38
CA ALA A 28 -9.35 -19.27 13.32
C ALA A 28 -9.37 -18.65 11.91
N GLY A 29 -9.97 -17.48 11.74
CA GLY A 29 -9.93 -16.73 10.48
C GLY A 29 -8.53 -16.26 10.09
N ALA A 30 -7.67 -15.95 11.07
CA ALA A 30 -6.29 -15.52 10.79
C ALA A 30 -5.46 -16.61 10.07
N LEU A 31 -5.83 -17.91 10.20
CA LEU A 31 -5.22 -19.00 9.46
C LEU A 31 -5.54 -18.98 7.96
N ARG A 32 -6.58 -18.22 7.57
CA ARG A 32 -7.01 -18.04 6.17
C ARG A 32 -6.46 -16.76 5.56
N LEU A 33 -5.76 -15.94 6.35
CA LEU A 33 -5.24 -14.68 5.90
C LEU A 33 -4.15 -14.91 4.85
N ARG A 34 -4.30 -14.24 3.70
CA ARG A 34 -3.37 -14.28 2.59
C ARG A 34 -2.77 -12.89 2.40
N THR A 35 -1.55 -12.82 1.91
CA THR A 35 -0.90 -11.56 1.54
C THR A 35 -0.94 -11.42 0.04
N ASP A 36 -1.37 -10.26 -0.44
CA ASP A 36 -1.45 -9.94 -1.85
C ASP A 36 -1.02 -8.47 -2.07
N ALA A 37 -0.01 -8.27 -2.89
CA ALA A 37 0.51 -6.94 -3.23
C ALA A 37 0.10 -6.50 -4.65
N GLY A 38 -0.69 -7.30 -5.38
CA GLY A 38 -1.12 -7.01 -6.74
C GLY A 38 -2.20 -5.92 -6.81
N PHE A 39 -2.32 -5.30 -7.98
CA PHE A 39 -3.29 -4.21 -8.18
C PHE A 39 -4.75 -4.63 -7.97
N ARG A 40 -5.11 -5.90 -8.20
CA ARG A 40 -6.46 -6.42 -7.89
C ARG A 40 -6.80 -6.39 -6.41
N ALA A 41 -5.84 -6.69 -5.54
CA ALA A 41 -6.01 -6.57 -4.10
C ALA A 41 -6.09 -5.11 -3.65
N TYR A 42 -5.49 -4.21 -4.43
CA TYR A 42 -5.39 -2.80 -4.11
C TYR A 42 -6.65 -2.02 -4.48
N VAL A 43 -7.02 -2.01 -5.78
CA VAL A 43 -8.20 -1.26 -6.26
C VAL A 43 -9.46 -2.10 -6.35
N GLY A 44 -9.34 -3.43 -6.39
CA GLY A 44 -10.44 -4.39 -6.55
C GLY A 44 -10.64 -4.87 -7.98
N GLY A 45 -11.03 -6.13 -8.15
CA GLY A 45 -11.28 -6.74 -9.47
C GLY A 45 -12.43 -6.11 -10.25
N ALA A 46 -13.37 -5.42 -9.57
CA ALA A 46 -14.46 -4.70 -10.22
C ALA A 46 -14.06 -3.30 -10.72
N HIS A 47 -12.86 -2.83 -10.41
CA HIS A 47 -12.38 -1.52 -10.87
C HIS A 47 -12.28 -1.50 -12.40
N PRO A 48 -12.72 -0.42 -13.10
CA PRO A 48 -12.72 -0.36 -14.56
C PRO A 48 -11.36 -0.69 -15.18
N ALA A 49 -10.27 -0.13 -14.62
CA ALA A 49 -8.91 -0.38 -15.11
C ALA A 49 -8.53 -1.88 -15.09
N VAL A 50 -8.89 -2.59 -14.02
CA VAL A 50 -8.59 -4.03 -13.88
C VAL A 50 -9.46 -4.84 -14.83
N ARG A 51 -10.73 -4.50 -14.95
CA ARG A 51 -11.64 -5.18 -15.85
C ARG A 51 -11.23 -5.01 -17.32
N ASP A 52 -10.90 -3.77 -17.74
CA ASP A 52 -10.44 -3.49 -19.10
C ASP A 52 -9.15 -4.26 -19.42
N PHE A 53 -8.24 -4.36 -18.41
CA PHE A 53 -7.01 -5.11 -18.55
C PHE A 53 -7.25 -6.62 -18.61
N ASP A 54 -8.19 -7.16 -17.84
CA ASP A 54 -8.58 -8.58 -17.90
C ASP A 54 -9.20 -8.94 -19.24
N GLU A 55 -10.08 -8.07 -19.77
CA GLU A 55 -10.65 -8.24 -21.11
C GLU A 55 -9.57 -8.18 -22.20
N PHE A 56 -8.58 -7.30 -22.05
CA PHE A 56 -7.44 -7.23 -22.95
C PHE A 56 -6.62 -8.53 -22.93
N LEU A 57 -6.26 -9.02 -21.72
CA LEU A 57 -5.53 -10.28 -21.57
C LEU A 57 -6.31 -11.48 -22.14
N ALA A 58 -7.63 -11.51 -21.95
CA ALA A 58 -8.48 -12.57 -22.49
C ALA A 58 -8.54 -12.56 -24.02
N ARG A 59 -8.42 -11.37 -24.66
CA ARG A 59 -8.47 -11.21 -26.12
C ARG A 59 -7.19 -11.59 -26.83
N PHE A 60 -6.04 -11.16 -26.28
CA PHE A 60 -4.73 -11.36 -26.89
C PHE A 60 -3.93 -12.49 -26.25
N GLY A 61 -4.58 -13.22 -25.36
CA GLY A 61 -4.00 -14.33 -24.63
C GLY A 61 -2.94 -13.88 -23.62
N GLY A 62 -2.72 -14.74 -22.66
CA GLY A 62 -1.66 -14.58 -21.69
C GLY A 62 -2.05 -13.82 -20.44
N GLY A 63 -1.23 -14.02 -19.45
CA GLY A 63 -1.13 -13.26 -18.23
C GLY A 63 0.11 -12.38 -18.29
N LEU A 64 0.48 -11.85 -17.14
CA LEU A 64 1.72 -11.09 -16.99
C LEU A 64 2.92 -12.04 -17.10
N PRO A 65 3.99 -11.69 -17.84
CA PRO A 65 5.16 -12.56 -18.00
C PRO A 65 6.04 -12.56 -16.73
N ILE A 66 6.69 -13.70 -16.50
CA ILE A 66 7.82 -13.83 -15.58
C ILE A 66 9.06 -14.09 -16.42
N ALA A 67 10.14 -13.35 -16.22
CA ALA A 67 11.42 -13.63 -16.86
C ALA A 67 12.48 -14.03 -15.84
N ALA A 68 13.17 -15.15 -16.11
CA ALA A 68 14.40 -15.53 -15.43
C ALA A 68 15.58 -15.19 -16.35
N VAL A 69 16.33 -14.17 -15.96
CA VAL A 69 17.43 -13.59 -16.75
C VAL A 69 18.76 -13.96 -16.12
N TRP A 70 19.72 -14.38 -16.91
CA TRP A 70 21.07 -14.70 -16.44
C TRP A 70 22.13 -14.00 -17.28
N SER A 71 23.31 -13.75 -16.69
CA SER A 71 24.46 -13.17 -17.36
C SER A 71 25.60 -14.19 -17.48
N CYS A 72 26.09 -14.40 -18.68
CA CYS A 72 27.33 -15.15 -18.93
C CYS A 72 28.61 -14.30 -18.73
N ALA A 73 28.48 -12.97 -18.60
CA ALA A 73 29.60 -12.08 -18.34
C ALA A 73 30.01 -12.09 -16.85
N GLU A 74 29.08 -12.33 -15.94
CA GLU A 74 29.29 -12.30 -14.49
C GLU A 74 29.47 -13.67 -13.87
N THR A 75 29.06 -14.75 -14.58
CA THR A 75 29.19 -16.13 -14.11
C THR A 75 30.38 -16.83 -14.72
N ARG A 76 30.93 -17.81 -14.01
CA ARG A 76 31.97 -18.72 -14.56
C ARG A 76 31.37 -19.89 -15.34
N ALA A 77 30.03 -19.99 -15.38
CA ALA A 77 29.34 -21.13 -15.96
C ALA A 77 29.23 -21.07 -17.49
N CYS A 78 29.24 -19.87 -18.09
CA CYS A 78 29.19 -19.66 -19.53
C CYS A 78 29.91 -18.36 -19.95
N THR A 79 30.18 -18.23 -21.25
CA THR A 79 30.73 -17.00 -21.87
C THR A 79 29.73 -16.41 -22.87
N SER A 80 28.81 -17.22 -23.37
CA SER A 80 27.71 -16.85 -24.27
C SER A 80 26.45 -17.64 -23.93
N VAL A 81 25.29 -17.06 -24.23
CA VAL A 81 24.00 -17.73 -24.12
C VAL A 81 23.93 -19.00 -24.97
N PHE A 82 24.70 -19.06 -26.06
CA PHE A 82 24.78 -20.22 -26.97
C PHE A 82 25.84 -21.27 -26.55
N ASP A 83 26.50 -21.12 -25.41
CA ASP A 83 27.36 -22.17 -24.85
C ASP A 83 26.51 -23.37 -24.41
N ALA A 84 27.11 -24.58 -24.53
CA ALA A 84 26.39 -25.81 -24.18
C ALA A 84 25.77 -25.77 -22.76
N PRO A 85 26.52 -25.37 -21.69
CA PRO A 85 25.91 -25.32 -20.36
C PRO A 85 24.74 -24.36 -20.22
N ALA A 86 24.78 -23.21 -20.92
CA ALA A 86 23.69 -22.22 -20.89
C ALA A 86 22.44 -22.72 -21.63
N LEU A 87 22.61 -23.35 -22.80
CA LEU A 87 21.53 -23.94 -23.55
C LEU A 87 20.92 -25.17 -22.83
N GLU A 88 21.76 -26.02 -22.22
CA GLU A 88 21.28 -27.14 -21.38
C GLU A 88 20.46 -26.64 -20.18
N MET A 89 20.92 -25.62 -19.51
CA MET A 89 20.20 -24.97 -18.40
C MET A 89 18.86 -24.41 -18.89
N ALA A 90 18.85 -23.60 -19.95
CA ALA A 90 17.67 -22.95 -20.47
C ALA A 90 16.63 -23.99 -20.96
N HIS A 91 17.10 -25.07 -21.61
CA HIS A 91 16.25 -26.17 -22.04
C HIS A 91 15.61 -26.91 -20.86
N ALA A 92 16.45 -27.33 -19.89
CA ALA A 92 15.98 -28.08 -18.73
C ALA A 92 14.92 -27.31 -17.94
N VAL A 93 15.14 -25.99 -17.72
CA VAL A 93 14.19 -25.13 -17.02
C VAL A 93 12.93 -24.92 -17.85
N ALA A 94 13.04 -24.64 -19.16
CA ALA A 94 11.88 -24.41 -20.02
C ALA A 94 10.97 -25.64 -20.04
N ILE A 95 11.50 -26.83 -20.33
CA ILE A 95 10.73 -28.08 -20.36
C ILE A 95 10.10 -28.42 -19.00
N ALA A 96 10.81 -28.14 -17.90
CA ALA A 96 10.27 -28.37 -16.56
C ALA A 96 9.13 -27.40 -16.20
N MET A 97 9.11 -26.20 -16.79
CA MET A 97 8.08 -25.22 -16.52
C MET A 97 6.83 -25.38 -17.40
N GLU A 98 6.92 -25.91 -18.60
CA GLU A 98 5.78 -26.10 -19.52
C GLU A 98 4.58 -26.84 -18.88
N PRO A 99 4.74 -27.97 -18.16
CA PRO A 99 3.61 -28.70 -17.58
C PRO A 99 3.06 -28.09 -16.29
N ILE A 100 3.65 -27.00 -15.78
CA ILE A 100 3.23 -26.39 -14.51
C ILE A 100 1.85 -25.74 -14.66
N PRO A 101 0.87 -26.08 -13.83
CA PRO A 101 -0.45 -25.45 -13.88
C PRO A 101 -0.36 -23.92 -13.70
N GLY A 102 -0.95 -23.21 -14.64
CA GLY A 102 -0.89 -21.75 -14.66
C GLY A 102 0.19 -21.18 -15.60
N VAL A 103 1.04 -22.02 -16.20
CA VAL A 103 1.92 -21.66 -17.29
C VAL A 103 1.16 -21.86 -18.62
N ARG A 104 1.21 -20.85 -19.48
CA ARG A 104 0.63 -20.87 -20.81
C ARG A 104 1.66 -21.23 -21.86
N ALA A 105 2.81 -20.55 -21.82
CA ALA A 105 3.91 -20.75 -22.75
C ALA A 105 5.24 -20.47 -22.07
N VAL A 106 6.30 -21.10 -22.56
CA VAL A 106 7.68 -20.83 -22.13
C VAL A 106 8.53 -20.59 -23.36
N ALA A 107 9.22 -19.45 -23.38
CA ALA A 107 10.16 -19.09 -24.43
C ALA A 107 11.59 -19.04 -23.84
N SER A 108 12.54 -19.66 -24.53
CA SER A 108 13.95 -19.63 -24.12
C SER A 108 14.88 -19.71 -25.35
N PRO A 109 16.14 -19.31 -25.24
CA PRO A 109 17.12 -19.48 -26.31
C PRO A 109 17.34 -20.95 -26.71
N ALA A 110 16.96 -21.89 -25.86
CA ALA A 110 17.10 -23.32 -26.11
C ALA A 110 15.91 -23.92 -26.84
N THR A 111 14.68 -23.42 -26.61
CA THR A 111 13.42 -24.04 -27.08
C THR A 111 12.69 -23.21 -28.13
N SER A 112 12.92 -21.89 -28.17
CA SER A 112 12.23 -21.03 -29.13
C SER A 112 12.67 -21.32 -30.56
N PRO A 113 11.71 -21.35 -31.51
CA PRO A 113 12.02 -21.60 -32.91
C PRO A 113 12.83 -20.47 -33.52
N LEU A 114 13.86 -20.84 -34.27
CA LEU A 114 14.69 -19.93 -35.05
C LEU A 114 14.66 -20.39 -36.52
N LEU A 115 14.18 -19.52 -37.38
CA LEU A 115 14.09 -19.83 -38.79
C LEU A 115 15.46 -19.58 -39.48
N VAL A 116 16.02 -20.61 -40.07
CA VAL A 116 17.33 -20.57 -40.72
C VAL A 116 17.16 -20.77 -42.20
N PRO A 117 17.69 -19.88 -43.08
CA PRO A 117 17.61 -20.04 -44.51
C PRO A 117 18.30 -21.30 -44.97
N THR A 118 17.67 -22.00 -45.91
CA THR A 118 18.24 -23.17 -46.61
C THR A 118 18.14 -22.97 -48.12
N PRO A 119 18.85 -23.70 -48.97
CA PRO A 119 18.75 -23.58 -50.42
C PRO A 119 17.32 -23.86 -50.96
N GLU A 120 16.52 -24.64 -50.24
CA GLU A 120 15.17 -25.06 -50.62
C GLU A 120 14.07 -24.24 -49.90
N GLY A 121 14.42 -23.22 -49.11
CA GLY A 121 13.47 -22.41 -48.34
C GLY A 121 14.04 -22.05 -46.94
N PHE A 122 13.41 -22.56 -45.90
CA PHE A 122 13.90 -22.38 -44.51
C PHE A 122 13.70 -23.66 -43.69
N ALA A 123 14.50 -23.80 -42.67
CA ALA A 123 14.35 -24.82 -41.63
C ALA A 123 14.07 -24.16 -40.28
N VAL A 124 13.17 -24.74 -39.50
CA VAL A 124 12.95 -24.36 -38.09
C VAL A 124 13.97 -25.10 -37.25
N ARG A 125 14.77 -24.34 -36.50
CA ARG A 125 15.83 -24.86 -35.63
C ARG A 125 15.62 -24.35 -34.22
N ALA A 126 16.21 -25.05 -33.23
CA ALA A 126 16.25 -24.61 -31.85
C ALA A 126 17.67 -24.69 -31.30
N GLY A 127 17.94 -24.00 -30.21
CA GLY A 127 19.26 -24.07 -29.55
C GLY A 127 19.60 -25.46 -29.00
N VAL A 128 18.56 -26.25 -28.69
CA VAL A 128 18.67 -27.65 -28.25
C VAL A 128 17.76 -28.51 -29.14
N GLU A 129 18.33 -29.54 -29.75
CA GLU A 129 17.63 -30.51 -30.62
C GLU A 129 17.86 -31.93 -30.05
N ASP A 130 16.80 -32.73 -29.97
CA ASP A 130 16.84 -34.07 -29.37
C ASP A 130 17.48 -34.12 -27.98
N GLY A 131 17.27 -33.08 -27.16
CA GLY A 131 17.78 -32.96 -25.80
C GLY A 131 19.32 -32.66 -25.72
N ARG A 132 19.93 -32.28 -26.84
CA ARG A 132 21.33 -31.90 -26.88
C ARG A 132 21.54 -30.53 -27.54
N PRO A 133 22.49 -29.72 -27.07
CA PRO A 133 22.81 -28.45 -27.72
C PRO A 133 23.16 -28.68 -29.21
N ALA A 134 22.58 -27.83 -30.07
CA ALA A 134 22.78 -27.93 -31.51
C ALA A 134 24.30 -27.89 -31.88
N PRO A 135 24.76 -28.70 -32.86
CA PRO A 135 26.19 -28.77 -33.18
C PRO A 135 26.71 -27.49 -33.86
N ASP A 136 25.86 -26.75 -34.57
CA ASP A 136 26.15 -25.52 -35.30
C ASP A 136 25.75 -24.25 -34.55
N ARG A 137 25.97 -24.24 -33.23
CA ARG A 137 25.57 -23.17 -32.29
C ARG A 137 26.02 -21.76 -32.70
N GLU A 138 27.19 -21.61 -33.27
CA GLU A 138 27.70 -20.31 -33.72
C GLU A 138 26.87 -19.77 -34.89
N ARG A 139 26.47 -20.62 -35.82
CA ARG A 139 25.56 -20.23 -36.91
C ARG A 139 24.19 -19.86 -36.41
N LEU A 140 23.68 -20.59 -35.40
CA LEU A 140 22.40 -20.25 -34.74
C LEU A 140 22.53 -18.90 -34.00
N ARG A 141 23.64 -18.65 -33.31
CA ARG A 141 23.93 -17.38 -32.67
C ARG A 141 23.91 -16.24 -33.70
N GLU A 142 24.67 -16.35 -34.78
CA GLU A 142 24.69 -15.33 -35.83
C GLU A 142 23.26 -15.03 -36.36
N ARG A 143 22.46 -16.08 -36.53
CA ARG A 143 21.09 -15.92 -36.99
C ARG A 143 20.16 -15.28 -35.93
N ALA A 144 20.23 -15.71 -34.70
CA ALA A 144 19.48 -15.16 -33.58
C ALA A 144 19.78 -13.68 -33.35
N MET A 145 21.04 -13.26 -33.55
CA MET A 145 21.46 -11.87 -33.47
C MET A 145 20.87 -10.96 -34.55
N LEU A 146 20.38 -11.53 -35.63
CA LEU A 146 19.67 -10.81 -36.70
C LEU A 146 18.16 -10.80 -36.51
N ASP A 147 17.64 -11.62 -35.58
CA ASP A 147 16.21 -11.77 -35.37
C ASP A 147 15.70 -10.76 -34.31
N PRO A 148 14.85 -9.81 -34.71
CA PRO A 148 14.29 -8.81 -33.79
C PRO A 148 13.35 -9.39 -32.73
N LEU A 149 12.90 -10.64 -32.88
CA LEU A 149 12.11 -11.34 -31.85
C LEU A 149 13.00 -11.91 -30.75
N TRP A 150 14.26 -12.17 -31.05
CA TRP A 150 15.23 -12.73 -30.10
C TRP A 150 16.01 -11.64 -29.38
N VAL A 151 16.57 -10.68 -30.11
CA VAL A 151 17.39 -9.61 -29.54
C VAL A 151 16.53 -8.69 -28.68
N GLY A 152 16.99 -8.47 -27.45
CA GLY A 152 16.28 -7.67 -26.44
C GLY A 152 15.18 -8.43 -25.69
N SER A 153 14.74 -9.63 -26.14
CA SER A 153 13.75 -10.43 -25.43
C SER A 153 14.28 -11.71 -24.83
N LEU A 154 14.97 -12.50 -25.62
CA LEU A 154 15.56 -13.77 -25.20
C LEU A 154 17.07 -13.69 -25.02
N ILE A 155 17.71 -12.76 -25.75
CA ILE A 155 19.16 -12.53 -25.69
C ILE A 155 19.49 -11.06 -25.76
N SER A 156 20.60 -10.66 -25.10
CA SER A 156 21.18 -9.32 -25.25
C SER A 156 21.85 -9.13 -26.62
N ALA A 157 22.09 -7.86 -26.98
CA ALA A 157 22.74 -7.48 -28.23
C ALA A 157 24.18 -8.04 -28.42
N ASP A 158 24.82 -8.53 -27.36
CA ASP A 158 26.12 -9.19 -27.39
C ASP A 158 26.04 -10.70 -27.14
N ALA A 159 24.82 -11.25 -27.01
CA ALA A 159 24.53 -12.65 -26.64
C ALA A 159 25.17 -13.13 -25.34
N ARG A 160 25.46 -12.22 -24.38
CA ARG A 160 26.00 -12.57 -23.06
C ARG A 160 24.92 -12.67 -21.98
N VAL A 161 23.76 -12.05 -22.19
CA VAL A 161 22.64 -12.14 -21.28
C VAL A 161 21.52 -12.91 -21.98
N GLY A 162 20.95 -13.89 -21.29
CA GLY A 162 19.86 -14.70 -21.76
C GLY A 162 18.64 -14.62 -20.84
N ALA A 163 17.44 -14.89 -21.38
CA ALA A 163 16.19 -14.90 -20.65
C ALA A 163 15.35 -16.14 -20.94
N ILE A 164 14.74 -16.71 -19.91
CA ILE A 164 13.62 -17.65 -20.01
C ILE A 164 12.38 -16.85 -19.66
N VAL A 165 11.46 -16.71 -20.60
CA VAL A 165 10.23 -15.95 -20.43
C VAL A 165 9.08 -16.93 -20.28
N ILE A 166 8.33 -16.83 -19.19
CA ILE A 166 7.22 -17.68 -18.84
C ILE A 166 5.95 -16.83 -18.88
N GLU A 167 5.05 -17.12 -19.80
CA GLU A 167 3.74 -16.48 -19.88
C GLU A 167 2.76 -17.20 -18.96
N LEU A 168 2.09 -16.44 -18.09
CA LEU A 168 1.08 -16.99 -17.20
C LEU A 168 -0.26 -17.13 -17.92
N ALA A 169 -1.04 -18.14 -17.56
CA ALA A 169 -2.39 -18.34 -18.08
C ALA A 169 -3.41 -17.35 -17.48
N SER A 170 -3.07 -16.72 -16.36
CA SER A 170 -3.93 -15.78 -15.62
C SER A 170 -3.07 -14.79 -14.83
N ALA A 171 -3.60 -13.59 -14.62
CA ALA A 171 -2.99 -12.56 -13.77
C ALA A 171 -3.38 -12.71 -12.28
N GLU A 172 -3.88 -13.87 -11.85
CA GLU A 172 -4.22 -14.13 -10.44
C GLU A 172 -2.97 -14.34 -9.60
N SER A 173 -2.94 -13.72 -8.42
CA SER A 173 -1.78 -13.80 -7.50
C SER A 173 -1.47 -15.24 -7.07
N GLU A 174 -2.47 -16.12 -6.94
CA GLU A 174 -2.27 -17.53 -6.57
C GLU A 174 -1.48 -18.28 -7.65
N VAL A 175 -1.81 -18.04 -8.92
CA VAL A 175 -1.09 -18.61 -10.07
C VAL A 175 0.35 -18.09 -10.08
N SER A 176 0.54 -16.79 -9.93
CA SER A 176 1.86 -16.15 -9.87
C SER A 176 2.76 -16.74 -8.77
N VAL A 177 2.22 -16.92 -7.57
CA VAL A 177 2.93 -17.53 -6.43
C VAL A 177 3.32 -18.98 -6.72
N ALA A 178 2.41 -19.76 -7.28
CA ALA A 178 2.64 -21.18 -7.58
C ALA A 178 3.72 -21.34 -8.66
N VAL A 179 3.60 -20.60 -9.77
CA VAL A 179 4.55 -20.66 -10.88
C VAL A 179 5.93 -20.14 -10.45
N LEU A 180 6.01 -19.01 -9.72
CA LEU A 180 7.29 -18.48 -9.25
C LEU A 180 7.99 -19.45 -8.30
N ARG A 181 7.27 -20.12 -7.42
CA ARG A 181 7.83 -21.14 -6.53
C ARG A 181 8.36 -22.35 -7.31
N ALA A 182 7.63 -22.81 -8.32
CA ALA A 182 8.08 -23.87 -9.20
C ALA A 182 9.33 -23.46 -9.98
N LEU A 183 9.37 -22.23 -10.51
CA LEU A 183 10.53 -21.68 -11.20
C LEU A 183 11.76 -21.65 -10.28
N GLN A 184 11.65 -21.09 -9.09
CA GLN A 184 12.75 -21.04 -8.12
C GLN A 184 13.28 -22.43 -7.78
N ALA A 185 12.39 -23.42 -7.61
CA ALA A 185 12.79 -24.80 -7.36
C ALA A 185 13.57 -25.42 -8.54
N ASN A 186 13.19 -25.09 -9.79
CA ASN A 186 13.89 -25.56 -11.00
C ASN A 186 15.19 -24.80 -11.29
N LEU A 187 15.34 -23.55 -10.80
CA LEU A 187 16.58 -22.77 -10.93
C LEU A 187 17.66 -23.18 -9.90
N ALA A 188 17.26 -23.60 -8.71
CA ALA A 188 18.18 -23.89 -7.59
C ALA A 188 19.32 -24.89 -7.93
N PRO A 189 19.12 -25.98 -8.70
CA PRO A 189 20.22 -26.88 -9.11
C PRO A 189 21.26 -26.19 -10.02
N TRP A 190 20.86 -25.17 -10.78
CA TRP A 190 21.70 -24.42 -11.67
C TRP A 190 22.44 -23.29 -10.96
N GLU A 191 21.80 -22.67 -9.95
CA GLU A 191 22.48 -21.76 -9.02
C GLU A 191 23.65 -22.46 -8.33
N ALA A 192 23.46 -23.71 -7.91
CA ALA A 192 24.54 -24.54 -7.34
C ALA A 192 25.70 -24.83 -8.32
N ARG A 193 25.43 -24.71 -9.65
CA ARG A 193 26.46 -24.83 -10.71
C ARG A 193 27.10 -23.49 -11.10
N GLY A 194 26.74 -22.40 -10.41
CA GLY A 194 27.33 -21.08 -10.59
C GLY A 194 26.58 -20.14 -11.53
N PHE A 195 25.34 -20.46 -11.92
CA PHE A 195 24.46 -19.50 -12.59
C PHE A 195 23.84 -18.55 -11.55
N GLU A 196 23.69 -17.30 -11.92
CA GLU A 196 22.96 -16.31 -11.14
C GLU A 196 21.76 -15.80 -11.96
N PHE A 197 20.58 -15.71 -11.30
CA PHE A 197 19.34 -15.32 -11.97
C PHE A 197 18.77 -14.04 -11.39
N ALA A 198 18.41 -13.11 -12.27
CA ALA A 198 17.54 -12.00 -12.00
C ALA A 198 16.11 -12.40 -12.41
N LEU A 199 15.18 -12.34 -11.45
CA LEU A 199 13.77 -12.61 -11.71
C LEU A 199 13.01 -11.30 -11.80
N VAL A 200 12.29 -11.07 -12.92
CA VAL A 200 11.57 -9.82 -13.18
C VAL A 200 10.18 -10.08 -13.76
N GLY A 201 9.35 -9.05 -13.72
CA GLY A 201 7.96 -9.03 -14.16
C GLY A 201 7.01 -8.76 -13.00
N ASP A 202 5.90 -8.09 -13.26
CA ASP A 202 4.90 -7.72 -12.24
C ASP A 202 4.55 -8.86 -11.27
N PRO A 203 4.34 -10.13 -11.73
CA PRO A 203 4.05 -11.23 -10.82
C PRO A 203 5.17 -11.51 -9.82
N VAL A 204 6.43 -11.33 -10.22
CA VAL A 204 7.59 -11.52 -9.34
C VAL A 204 7.64 -10.43 -8.30
N GLU A 205 7.45 -9.19 -8.73
CA GLU A 205 7.46 -8.01 -7.86
C GLU A 205 6.37 -8.12 -6.80
N PHE A 206 5.15 -8.48 -7.18
CA PHE A 206 4.04 -8.66 -6.24
C PHE A 206 4.27 -9.80 -5.24
N VAL A 207 4.85 -10.92 -5.68
CA VAL A 207 5.12 -12.05 -4.79
C VAL A 207 6.25 -11.72 -3.80
N ILE A 208 7.31 -11.07 -4.26
CA ILE A 208 8.42 -10.65 -3.38
C ILE A 208 7.92 -9.59 -2.41
N ALA A 209 7.19 -8.60 -2.91
CA ALA A 209 6.55 -7.57 -2.11
C ALA A 209 5.67 -8.15 -1.01
N GLY A 210 4.81 -9.12 -1.34
CA GLY A 210 3.99 -9.83 -0.37
C GLY A 210 4.81 -10.58 0.68
N GLY A 211 5.92 -11.20 0.28
CA GLY A 211 6.85 -11.88 1.18
C GLY A 211 7.57 -10.92 2.13
N ASP A 212 7.97 -9.75 1.66
CA ASP A 212 8.59 -8.71 2.48
C ASP A 212 7.60 -8.13 3.48
N LEU A 213 6.37 -7.82 3.05
CA LEU A 213 5.27 -7.41 3.92
C LEU A 213 5.02 -8.40 5.06
N GLN A 214 5.01 -9.69 4.75
CA GLN A 214 4.81 -10.73 5.76
C GLN A 214 5.98 -10.79 6.74
N ARG A 215 7.22 -10.69 6.27
CA ARG A 215 8.42 -10.64 7.12
C ARG A 215 8.43 -9.42 8.03
N ASP A 216 8.08 -8.26 7.50
CA ASP A 216 7.94 -7.03 8.27
C ASP A 216 6.88 -7.16 9.36
N SER A 217 5.70 -7.67 9.04
CA SER A 217 4.65 -7.93 10.04
C SER A 217 5.15 -8.82 11.18
N GLN A 218 5.88 -9.89 10.85
CA GLN A 218 6.41 -10.83 11.85
C GLN A 218 7.50 -10.21 12.75
N ARG A 219 8.21 -9.18 12.30
CA ARG A 219 9.28 -8.50 13.06
C ARG A 219 8.77 -7.27 13.78
N LEU A 220 8.00 -6.43 13.11
CA LEU A 220 7.59 -5.13 13.64
C LEU A 220 6.48 -5.25 14.68
N VAL A 221 5.50 -6.14 14.50
CA VAL A 221 4.40 -6.31 15.47
C VAL A 221 4.90 -6.73 16.85
N PRO A 222 5.76 -7.76 17.03
CA PRO A 222 6.33 -8.09 18.32
C PRO A 222 7.18 -6.94 18.91
N LEU A 223 7.91 -6.20 18.08
CA LEU A 223 8.72 -5.06 18.54
C LEU A 223 7.82 -3.92 19.08
N ILE A 224 6.72 -3.61 18.39
CA ILE A 224 5.73 -2.64 18.86
C ILE A 224 5.16 -3.06 20.21
N VAL A 225 4.73 -4.32 20.33
CA VAL A 225 4.19 -4.87 21.58
C VAL A 225 5.24 -4.80 22.72
N LEU A 226 6.49 -5.13 22.42
CA LEU A 226 7.59 -5.06 23.37
C LEU A 226 7.85 -3.62 23.85
N LEU A 227 7.98 -2.67 22.93
CA LEU A 227 8.29 -1.27 23.26
C LEU A 227 7.13 -0.61 24.00
N ILE A 228 5.90 -0.81 23.56
CA ILE A 228 4.71 -0.29 24.26
C ILE A 228 4.58 -0.97 25.65
N GLY A 229 4.82 -2.28 25.73
CA GLY A 229 4.83 -3.00 26.99
C GLY A 229 5.90 -2.49 27.96
N ALA A 230 7.10 -2.24 27.46
CA ALA A 230 8.19 -1.64 28.26
C ALA A 230 7.81 -0.24 28.75
N MET A 231 7.18 0.58 27.93
CA MET A 231 6.71 1.91 28.32
C MET A 231 5.62 1.83 29.39
N ILE A 232 4.62 0.95 29.25
CA ILE A 232 3.57 0.74 30.24
C ILE A 232 4.18 0.24 31.56
N LEU A 233 5.14 -0.70 31.47
CA LEU A 233 5.85 -1.23 32.63
C LEU A 233 6.63 -0.11 33.35
N ALA A 234 7.33 0.75 32.63
CA ALA A 234 8.04 1.90 33.18
C ALA A 234 7.09 2.88 33.88
N LEU A 235 5.90 3.10 33.28
CA LEU A 235 4.89 4.02 33.80
C LEU A 235 4.20 3.52 35.08
N PHE A 236 3.73 2.26 35.04
CA PHE A 236 2.92 1.71 36.13
C PHE A 236 3.73 0.81 37.07
N ARG A 237 4.97 0.47 36.74
CA ARG A 237 5.86 -0.45 37.51
C ARG A 237 5.19 -1.73 37.98
N SER A 238 4.23 -2.22 37.20
CA SER A 238 3.44 -3.42 37.47
C SER A 238 3.42 -4.33 36.25
N LEU A 239 4.25 -5.37 36.25
CA LEU A 239 4.28 -6.37 35.16
C LEU A 239 2.90 -7.01 34.93
N ARG A 240 2.15 -7.25 36.01
CA ARG A 240 0.81 -7.88 35.88
C ARG A 240 -0.19 -6.95 35.21
N ALA A 241 -0.18 -5.65 35.51
CA ALA A 241 -1.05 -4.67 34.85
C ALA A 241 -0.65 -4.49 33.39
N THR A 242 0.65 -4.45 33.10
CA THR A 242 1.17 -4.40 31.74
C THR A 242 0.71 -5.61 30.93
N LEU A 243 0.91 -6.82 31.45
CA LEU A 243 0.47 -8.04 30.77
C LEU A 243 -1.05 -8.10 30.57
N ALA A 244 -1.84 -7.67 31.56
CA ALA A 244 -3.31 -7.61 31.43
C ALA A 244 -3.75 -6.67 30.29
N SER A 245 -3.10 -5.52 30.16
CA SER A 245 -3.35 -4.58 29.07
C SER A 245 -2.96 -5.13 27.71
N LEU A 246 -1.75 -5.71 27.62
CA LEU A 246 -1.26 -6.31 26.38
C LEU A 246 -2.14 -7.51 25.94
N VAL A 247 -2.63 -8.32 26.87
CA VAL A 247 -3.56 -9.42 26.56
C VAL A 247 -4.88 -8.88 26.03
N ALA A 248 -5.48 -7.87 26.67
CA ALA A 248 -6.74 -7.29 26.19
C ALA A 248 -6.61 -6.71 24.78
N VAL A 249 -5.54 -5.96 24.52
CA VAL A 249 -5.28 -5.33 23.22
C VAL A 249 -4.83 -6.36 22.17
N GLY A 250 -3.99 -7.32 22.55
CA GLY A 250 -3.58 -8.43 21.67
C GLY A 250 -4.77 -9.26 21.17
N ILE A 251 -5.77 -9.49 22.03
CA ILE A 251 -7.03 -10.12 21.62
C ILE A 251 -7.76 -9.28 20.57
N ALA A 252 -7.81 -7.96 20.70
CA ALA A 252 -8.44 -7.09 19.70
C ALA A 252 -7.74 -7.18 18.34
N VAL A 253 -6.40 -7.26 18.33
CA VAL A 253 -5.62 -7.49 17.11
C VAL A 253 -5.96 -8.86 16.48
N VAL A 254 -6.00 -9.92 17.29
CA VAL A 254 -6.38 -11.26 16.80
C VAL A 254 -7.78 -11.27 16.21
N TRP A 255 -8.73 -10.57 16.85
CA TRP A 255 -10.10 -10.44 16.33
C TRP A 255 -10.14 -9.69 15.02
N SER A 256 -9.34 -8.63 14.87
CA SER A 256 -9.26 -7.82 13.64
C SER A 256 -8.72 -8.63 12.45
N PHE A 257 -7.57 -9.26 12.62
CA PHE A 257 -7.00 -10.10 11.55
C PHE A 257 -7.82 -11.36 11.30
N GLY A 258 -8.41 -11.92 12.35
CA GLY A 258 -9.31 -13.05 12.22
C GLY A 258 -10.56 -12.73 11.43
N LEU A 259 -11.21 -11.59 11.69
CA LEU A 259 -12.35 -11.13 10.91
C LEU A 259 -11.96 -10.88 9.45
N MET A 260 -10.81 -10.24 9.22
CA MET A 260 -10.27 -9.99 7.88
C MET A 260 -10.08 -11.30 7.10
N GLY A 261 -9.50 -12.34 7.74
CA GLY A 261 -9.34 -13.66 7.13
C GLY A 261 -10.65 -14.40 6.89
N TRP A 262 -11.67 -14.25 7.77
CA TRP A 262 -13.01 -14.81 7.54
C TRP A 262 -13.74 -14.15 6.38
N LEU A 263 -13.53 -12.86 6.16
CA LEU A 263 -14.07 -12.12 5.03
C LEU A 263 -13.31 -12.40 3.72
N GLY A 264 -12.20 -13.15 3.77
CA GLY A 264 -11.35 -13.43 2.61
C GLY A 264 -10.59 -12.18 2.11
N TRP A 265 -10.46 -11.14 2.95
CA TRP A 265 -9.76 -9.93 2.58
C TRP A 265 -8.25 -10.11 2.73
N PRO A 266 -7.46 -9.81 1.68
CA PRO A 266 -6.02 -10.01 1.72
C PRO A 266 -5.31 -8.94 2.58
N GLN A 267 -4.16 -9.33 3.12
CA GLN A 267 -3.23 -8.38 3.69
C GLN A 267 -2.45 -7.69 2.56
N THR A 268 -2.52 -6.36 2.53
CA THR A 268 -1.84 -5.49 1.56
C THR A 268 -0.88 -4.54 2.28
N ALA A 269 -0.10 -3.75 1.54
CA ALA A 269 0.76 -2.70 2.12
C ALA A 269 -0.04 -1.73 3.01
N VAL A 270 -1.26 -1.36 2.60
CA VAL A 270 -2.17 -0.49 3.37
C VAL A 270 -2.61 -1.16 4.67
N THR A 271 -3.05 -2.41 4.61
CA THR A 271 -3.56 -3.13 5.78
C THR A 271 -2.47 -3.61 6.73
N GLN A 272 -1.19 -3.53 6.34
CA GLN A 272 -0.05 -3.81 7.23
C GLN A 272 -0.02 -2.87 8.44
N ALA A 273 -0.45 -1.62 8.26
CA ALA A 273 -0.55 -0.65 9.35
C ALA A 273 -1.62 -1.01 10.40
N LEU A 274 -2.50 -2.00 10.14
CA LEU A 274 -3.62 -2.35 11.02
C LEU A 274 -3.19 -2.77 12.42
N ALA A 275 -2.17 -3.64 12.55
CA ALA A 275 -1.71 -4.14 13.85
C ALA A 275 -1.17 -3.01 14.75
N PRO A 276 -0.23 -2.16 14.28
CA PRO A 276 0.20 -0.98 15.02
C PRO A 276 -0.96 -0.11 15.49
N PHE A 277 -1.93 0.14 14.61
CA PHE A 277 -3.10 0.97 14.92
C PHE A 277 -3.94 0.40 16.05
N VAL A 278 -4.35 -0.85 15.94
CA VAL A 278 -5.22 -1.49 16.95
C VAL A 278 -4.49 -1.59 18.29
N VAL A 279 -3.18 -1.91 18.27
CA VAL A 279 -2.37 -1.96 19.49
C VAL A 279 -2.32 -0.60 20.15
N VAL A 280 -1.98 0.43 19.38
CA VAL A 280 -1.72 1.75 19.92
C VAL A 280 -3.01 2.42 20.45
N VAL A 281 -4.10 2.39 19.66
CA VAL A 281 -5.40 2.94 20.08
C VAL A 281 -6.00 2.16 21.26
N GLY A 282 -5.85 0.83 21.23
CA GLY A 282 -6.33 -0.02 22.33
C GLY A 282 -5.59 0.25 23.65
N ILE A 283 -4.30 0.52 23.56
CA ILE A 283 -3.46 0.85 24.73
C ILE A 283 -3.84 2.20 25.35
N CYS A 284 -4.21 3.22 24.57
CA CYS A 284 -4.68 4.50 25.08
C CYS A 284 -5.85 4.33 26.06
N ASN A 285 -6.86 3.57 25.66
CA ASN A 285 -7.98 3.25 26.55
C ASN A 285 -7.55 2.51 27.82
N ALA A 286 -6.58 1.59 27.71
CA ALA A 286 -6.06 0.87 28.86
C ALA A 286 -5.25 1.78 29.80
N ILE A 287 -4.44 2.71 29.29
CA ILE A 287 -3.68 3.68 30.09
C ILE A 287 -4.63 4.59 30.86
N HIS A 288 -5.66 5.14 30.23
CA HIS A 288 -6.67 5.96 30.91
C HIS A 288 -7.37 5.18 32.02
N LEU A 289 -7.76 3.92 31.74
CA LEU A 289 -8.43 3.07 32.73
C LEU A 289 -7.53 2.79 33.95
N ILE A 290 -6.25 2.39 33.71
CA ILE A 290 -5.31 2.03 34.77
C ILE A 290 -4.91 3.24 35.58
N THR A 291 -4.61 4.37 34.93
CA THR A 291 -4.22 5.62 35.60
C THR A 291 -5.34 6.07 36.56
N ARG A 292 -6.58 6.06 36.09
CA ARG A 292 -7.72 6.45 36.91
C ARG A 292 -8.01 5.44 38.01
N TYR A 293 -7.89 4.13 37.71
CA TYR A 293 -8.08 3.06 38.69
C TYR A 293 -7.05 3.13 39.83
N ALA A 294 -5.79 3.39 39.52
CA ALA A 294 -4.76 3.58 40.56
C ALA A 294 -5.08 4.74 41.51
N SER A 295 -5.56 5.87 40.96
CA SER A 295 -5.99 7.01 41.76
C SER A 295 -7.24 6.71 42.63
N GLU A 296 -8.22 6.00 42.12
CA GLU A 296 -9.44 5.63 42.86
C GLU A 296 -9.14 4.59 43.98
N VAL A 297 -8.21 3.66 43.73
CA VAL A 297 -7.75 2.70 44.77
C VAL A 297 -7.04 3.40 45.88
N GLU A 298 -6.22 4.43 45.60
CA GLU A 298 -5.57 5.27 46.60
C GLU A 298 -6.59 6.02 47.48
N LEU A 299 -7.57 6.64 46.86
CA LEU A 299 -8.67 7.32 47.58
C LEU A 299 -9.54 6.33 48.38
N ALA A 300 -9.83 5.16 47.82
CA ALA A 300 -10.60 4.11 48.51
C ALA A 300 -9.85 3.50 49.68
N GLY A 301 -8.52 3.42 49.64
CA GLY A 301 -7.69 2.96 50.77
C GLY A 301 -7.75 3.86 52.03
N ALA A 302 -8.19 5.11 51.85
CA ALA A 302 -8.47 6.06 52.95
C ALA A 302 -9.84 5.86 53.62
N HIS A 303 -10.74 5.01 53.04
CA HIS A 303 -12.09 4.77 53.56
C HIS A 303 -12.31 3.29 53.92
N PRO A 304 -12.67 2.99 55.19
CA PRO A 304 -12.99 1.62 55.61
C PRO A 304 -14.17 1.05 54.82
N GLY A 305 -13.99 -0.11 54.16
CA GLY A 305 -15.03 -0.84 53.46
C GLY A 305 -15.12 -0.60 51.96
N ALA A 306 -14.28 0.22 51.33
CA ALA A 306 -14.25 0.41 49.88
C ALA A 306 -13.57 -0.81 49.20
N SER A 307 -14.29 -1.51 48.34
CA SER A 307 -13.78 -2.63 47.56
C SER A 307 -13.10 -2.17 46.26
N ARG A 308 -12.11 -2.94 45.76
CA ARG A 308 -11.50 -2.70 44.44
C ARG A 308 -12.53 -2.70 43.30
N GLU A 309 -13.60 -3.49 43.43
CA GLU A 309 -14.71 -3.50 42.47
C GLU A 309 -15.47 -2.17 42.49
N THR A 310 -15.71 -1.60 43.68
CA THR A 310 -16.37 -0.30 43.79
C THR A 310 -15.54 0.82 43.15
N ALA A 311 -14.21 0.81 43.37
CA ALA A 311 -13.28 1.72 42.71
C ALA A 311 -13.33 1.57 41.18
N MET A 312 -13.32 0.33 40.66
CA MET A 312 -13.40 0.08 39.23
C MET A 312 -14.73 0.57 38.63
N LEU A 313 -15.86 0.40 39.32
CA LEU A 313 -17.16 0.93 38.89
C LEU A 313 -17.21 2.47 38.91
N ALA A 314 -16.52 3.11 39.87
CA ALA A 314 -16.38 4.56 39.89
C ALA A 314 -15.58 5.05 38.67
N VAL A 315 -14.49 4.39 38.32
CA VAL A 315 -13.69 4.65 37.11
C VAL A 315 -14.55 4.51 35.84
N ALA A 316 -15.26 3.38 35.70
CA ALA A 316 -16.10 3.15 34.52
C ALA A 316 -17.25 4.18 34.39
N ARG A 317 -17.72 4.76 35.50
CA ARG A 317 -18.68 5.86 35.52
C ARG A 317 -18.05 7.18 35.09
N ASP A 318 -16.82 7.46 35.53
CA ASP A 318 -16.13 8.73 35.27
C ASP A 318 -15.63 8.84 33.84
N ILE A 319 -14.83 7.87 33.37
CA ILE A 319 -14.19 7.95 32.05
C ILE A 319 -14.88 7.15 30.95
N GLY A 320 -15.81 6.23 31.30
CA GLY A 320 -16.40 5.34 30.30
C GLY A 320 -17.20 6.04 29.20
N GLY A 321 -17.75 7.23 29.50
CA GLY A 321 -18.43 8.07 28.50
C GLY A 321 -17.44 8.69 27.52
N SER A 322 -16.37 9.30 28.01
CA SER A 322 -15.34 9.90 27.15
C SER A 322 -14.61 8.86 26.31
N CYS A 323 -14.17 7.72 26.89
CA CYS A 323 -13.56 6.64 26.11
C CYS A 323 -14.48 6.06 25.01
N LEU A 324 -15.81 5.99 25.27
CA LEU A 324 -16.76 5.55 24.25
C LEU A 324 -16.76 6.50 23.05
N ILE A 325 -16.71 7.80 23.32
CA ILE A 325 -16.82 8.79 22.25
C ILE A 325 -15.55 8.89 21.48
N THR A 326 -14.40 8.92 22.18
CA THR A 326 -13.12 8.97 21.52
C THR A 326 -12.88 7.74 20.66
N SER A 327 -13.21 6.54 21.16
CA SER A 327 -13.17 5.34 20.32
C SER A 327 -14.17 5.38 19.16
N ALA A 328 -15.34 5.97 19.35
CA ALA A 328 -16.32 6.12 18.28
C ALA A 328 -15.88 7.16 17.23
N THR A 329 -15.29 8.31 17.64
CA THR A 329 -14.72 9.30 16.70
C THR A 329 -13.55 8.71 15.91
N THR A 330 -12.69 7.94 16.56
CA THR A 330 -11.57 7.24 15.90
C THR A 330 -12.09 6.16 14.93
N ALA A 331 -13.07 5.36 15.34
CA ALA A 331 -13.71 4.38 14.46
C ALA A 331 -14.42 5.03 13.26
N CYS A 332 -15.05 6.21 13.44
CA CYS A 332 -15.62 6.98 12.34
C CYS A 332 -14.54 7.58 11.43
N GLY A 333 -13.45 8.06 11.99
CA GLY A 333 -12.28 8.51 11.21
C GLY A 333 -11.75 7.42 10.29
N PHE A 334 -11.57 6.19 10.79
CA PHE A 334 -11.20 5.04 9.97
C PHE A 334 -12.34 4.58 9.03
N GLY A 335 -13.57 4.60 9.52
CA GLY A 335 -14.75 4.28 8.71
C GLY A 335 -14.93 5.18 7.50
N SER A 336 -14.34 6.39 7.51
CA SER A 336 -14.35 7.30 6.36
C SER A 336 -13.66 6.72 5.13
N PHE A 337 -12.71 5.79 5.30
CA PHE A 337 -12.11 5.06 4.18
C PHE A 337 -13.11 4.18 3.41
N ALA A 338 -14.30 3.92 3.96
CA ALA A 338 -15.38 3.26 3.22
C ALA A 338 -15.89 4.10 2.02
N THR A 339 -15.56 5.40 1.96
CA THR A 339 -15.83 6.27 0.81
C THR A 339 -14.74 6.25 -0.25
N SER A 340 -13.68 5.43 -0.05
CA SER A 340 -12.59 5.24 -0.99
C SER A 340 -13.07 4.47 -2.23
N GLY A 341 -12.48 4.76 -3.37
CA GLY A 341 -12.59 3.93 -4.56
C GLY A 341 -11.62 2.74 -4.57
N ALA A 342 -10.58 2.77 -3.73
CA ALA A 342 -9.60 1.70 -3.63
C ALA A 342 -9.95 0.69 -2.53
N LEU A 343 -10.07 -0.59 -2.91
CA LEU A 343 -10.59 -1.66 -2.04
C LEU A 343 -9.73 -1.88 -0.79
N SER A 344 -8.41 -1.78 -0.89
CA SER A 344 -7.51 -1.98 0.25
C SER A 344 -7.70 -0.92 1.34
N PHE A 345 -8.03 0.33 0.99
CA PHE A 345 -8.36 1.38 1.97
C PHE A 345 -9.70 1.10 2.64
N ILE A 346 -10.70 0.62 1.89
CA ILE A 346 -12.00 0.22 2.45
C ILE A 346 -11.81 -0.89 3.48
N HIS A 347 -11.06 -1.93 3.12
CA HIS A 347 -10.75 -3.05 4.03
C HIS A 347 -10.02 -2.57 5.28
N PHE A 348 -8.97 -1.76 5.11
CA PHE A 348 -8.23 -1.17 6.22
C PHE A 348 -9.15 -0.39 7.16
N GLY A 349 -9.93 0.55 6.62
CA GLY A 349 -10.80 1.43 7.41
C GLY A 349 -11.85 0.67 8.21
N LEU A 350 -12.53 -0.30 7.59
CA LEU A 350 -13.57 -1.09 8.24
C LEU A 350 -13.00 -2.01 9.33
N ILE A 351 -11.87 -2.68 9.07
CA ILE A 351 -11.25 -3.55 10.06
C ILE A 351 -10.58 -2.74 11.18
N ALA A 352 -10.00 -1.58 10.89
CA ALA A 352 -9.47 -0.68 11.91
C ALA A 352 -10.59 -0.17 12.84
N ALA A 353 -11.72 0.26 12.28
CA ALA A 353 -12.89 0.66 13.04
C ALA A 353 -13.42 -0.49 13.93
N PHE A 354 -13.50 -1.71 13.41
CA PHE A 354 -13.84 -2.90 14.19
C PHE A 354 -12.80 -3.16 15.30
N GLY A 355 -11.52 -3.07 15.01
CA GLY A 355 -10.43 -3.27 15.97
C GLY A 355 -10.48 -2.28 17.14
N VAL A 356 -10.76 -1.00 16.85
CA VAL A 356 -10.97 0.04 17.87
C VAL A 356 -12.18 -0.29 18.76
N ALA A 357 -13.29 -0.70 18.16
CA ALA A 357 -14.48 -1.10 18.91
C ALA A 357 -14.24 -2.36 19.76
N ALA A 358 -13.52 -3.35 19.25
CA ALA A 358 -13.13 -4.55 19.97
C ALA A 358 -12.19 -4.22 21.15
N ALA A 359 -11.20 -3.35 20.95
CA ALA A 359 -10.29 -2.89 21.98
C ALA A 359 -11.05 -2.17 23.11
N LEU A 360 -11.98 -1.27 22.78
CA LEU A 360 -12.83 -0.60 23.75
C LEU A 360 -13.69 -1.61 24.54
N LEU A 361 -14.32 -2.56 23.85
CA LEU A 361 -15.11 -3.62 24.47
C LEU A 361 -14.29 -4.41 25.49
N LEU A 362 -13.08 -4.83 25.11
CA LEU A 362 -12.19 -5.60 25.97
C LEU A 362 -11.61 -4.77 27.13
N CYS A 363 -11.33 -3.49 26.89
CA CYS A 363 -10.89 -2.56 27.93
C CYS A 363 -11.95 -2.32 29.01
N PHE A 364 -13.25 -2.38 28.70
CA PHE A 364 -14.32 -2.20 29.70
C PHE A 364 -15.01 -3.49 30.11
N SER A 365 -14.60 -4.66 29.61
CA SER A 365 -15.09 -5.96 30.05
C SER A 365 -13.97 -6.85 30.64
N LEU A 366 -13.01 -7.28 29.84
CA LEU A 366 -11.96 -8.22 30.25
C LEU A 366 -10.92 -7.55 31.15
N LEU A 367 -10.41 -6.39 30.78
CA LEU A 367 -9.35 -5.69 31.52
C LEU A 367 -9.77 -5.36 32.97
N PRO A 368 -10.98 -4.86 33.30
CA PRO A 368 -11.45 -4.69 34.66
C PRO A 368 -11.44 -5.97 35.49
N VAL A 369 -11.87 -7.10 34.90
CA VAL A 369 -11.88 -8.41 35.56
C VAL A 369 -10.47 -8.85 35.94
N LEU A 370 -9.47 -8.55 35.10
CA LEU A 370 -8.07 -8.87 35.38
C LEU A 370 -7.49 -7.91 36.42
N LEU A 371 -7.72 -6.59 36.28
CA LEU A 371 -7.11 -5.55 37.15
C LEU A 371 -7.59 -5.60 38.59
N VAL A 372 -8.86 -5.89 38.85
CA VAL A 372 -9.40 -5.95 40.23
C VAL A 372 -8.68 -6.99 41.08
N ARG A 373 -8.11 -8.03 40.45
CA ARG A 373 -7.34 -9.09 41.11
C ARG A 373 -5.85 -8.75 41.31
N ILE A 374 -5.37 -7.68 40.68
CA ILE A 374 -3.95 -7.28 40.69
C ILE A 374 -3.73 -6.20 41.75
N PRO A 375 -2.81 -6.38 42.71
CA PRO A 375 -2.39 -5.27 43.58
C PRO A 375 -1.61 -4.26 42.74
N LEU A 376 -2.12 -3.02 42.68
CA LEU A 376 -1.39 -1.88 42.11
C LEU A 376 -0.74 -1.11 43.23
N ASP A 377 0.55 -0.82 43.09
CA ASP A 377 1.28 0.04 44.02
C ASP A 377 1.05 1.53 43.64
N SER A 378 0.18 2.20 44.38
CA SER A 378 -0.19 3.59 44.16
C SER A 378 0.96 4.57 44.36
N ARG A 379 1.95 4.23 45.19
CA ARG A 379 3.09 5.12 45.54
C ARG A 379 4.03 5.37 44.36
N SER A 380 4.22 4.35 43.49
CA SER A 380 5.07 4.49 42.32
C SER A 380 4.45 5.43 41.24
N VAL A 381 3.13 5.47 41.19
CA VAL A 381 2.36 6.35 40.28
C VAL A 381 2.39 7.79 40.80
N SER A 382 2.41 8.00 42.15
CA SER A 382 2.36 9.31 42.77
C SER A 382 3.66 10.12 42.62
N ALA A 383 4.84 9.49 42.70
CA ALA A 383 6.14 10.21 42.61
C ALA A 383 6.39 10.78 41.18
N ALA A 384 6.00 10.03 40.13
CA ALA A 384 6.04 10.50 38.75
C ALA A 384 5.02 11.65 38.52
N ASN A 385 3.90 11.69 39.28
CA ASN A 385 2.89 12.74 39.20
C ASN A 385 3.43 14.14 39.52
N LEU A 386 4.38 14.27 40.47
CA LEU A 386 4.89 15.58 40.90
C LEU A 386 5.75 16.28 39.84
N ALA A 387 6.57 15.54 39.12
CA ALA A 387 7.44 16.11 38.09
C ALA A 387 6.65 16.58 36.87
N TRP A 388 5.70 15.76 36.41
CA TRP A 388 4.83 16.11 35.29
C TRP A 388 3.85 17.24 35.60
N GLY A 389 3.38 17.35 36.86
CA GLY A 389 2.48 18.41 37.30
C GLY A 389 3.08 19.79 37.07
N ARG A 390 4.34 20.03 37.52
CA ARG A 390 5.02 21.32 37.34
C ARG A 390 5.24 21.66 35.84
N ALA A 391 5.63 20.70 35.05
CA ALA A 391 5.82 20.92 33.59
C ALA A 391 4.52 21.32 32.93
N LEU A 392 3.41 20.60 33.18
CA LEU A 392 2.09 20.91 32.66
C LEU A 392 1.54 22.25 33.12
N GLU A 393 1.80 22.64 34.41
CA GLU A 393 1.47 23.98 34.91
C GLU A 393 2.18 25.07 34.10
N LEU A 394 3.48 24.93 33.90
CA LEU A 394 4.27 25.93 33.16
C LEU A 394 3.78 26.05 31.71
N VAL A 395 3.44 24.93 31.09
CA VAL A 395 2.93 24.89 29.70
C VAL A 395 1.60 25.60 29.60
N VAL A 396 0.61 25.23 30.44
CA VAL A 396 -0.74 25.81 30.35
C VAL A 396 -0.76 27.29 30.75
N ASP A 397 -0.02 27.66 31.80
CA ASP A 397 0.09 29.06 32.23
C ASP A 397 0.80 29.92 31.18
N GLY A 398 1.82 29.38 30.53
CA GLY A 398 2.50 30.01 29.39
C GLY A 398 1.59 30.22 28.22
N ALA A 399 0.82 29.19 27.85
CA ALA A 399 -0.14 29.21 26.73
C ALA A 399 -1.25 30.24 27.00
N GLN A 400 -1.82 30.27 28.19
CA GLN A 400 -2.88 31.21 28.55
C GLN A 400 -2.38 32.67 28.61
N ARG A 401 -1.23 32.92 29.26
CA ARG A 401 -0.68 34.27 29.37
C ARG A 401 -0.24 34.87 28.05
N ARG A 402 0.31 34.02 27.16
CA ARG A 402 0.83 34.42 25.84
C ARG A 402 -0.06 33.97 24.68
N PHE A 403 -1.36 33.81 24.89
CA PHE A 403 -2.27 33.22 23.88
C PHE A 403 -2.19 33.90 22.52
N ARG A 404 -2.01 35.25 22.47
CA ARG A 404 -1.86 35.98 21.19
C ARG A 404 -0.60 35.57 20.43
N LEU A 405 0.52 35.36 21.14
CA LEU A 405 1.75 34.88 20.51
C LEU A 405 1.62 33.44 20.04
N VAL A 406 0.99 32.56 20.84
CA VAL A 406 0.73 31.17 20.47
C VAL A 406 -0.13 31.10 19.23
N LEU A 407 -1.26 31.80 19.21
CA LEU A 407 -2.17 31.80 18.06
C LEU A 407 -1.54 32.47 16.82
N GLY A 408 -0.78 33.57 17.00
CA GLY A 408 -0.03 34.21 15.93
C GLY A 408 1.04 33.29 15.33
N ALA A 409 1.83 32.61 16.16
CA ALA A 409 2.82 31.63 15.73
C ALA A 409 2.17 30.44 14.99
N SER A 410 1.05 29.92 15.53
CA SER A 410 0.29 28.84 14.90
C SER A 410 -0.25 29.26 13.52
N LEU A 411 -0.75 30.49 13.40
CA LEU A 411 -1.24 31.04 12.11
C LEU A 411 -0.10 31.17 11.10
N VAL A 412 1.07 31.69 11.52
CA VAL A 412 2.26 31.79 10.66
C VAL A 412 2.70 30.40 10.19
N LEU A 413 2.73 29.42 11.10
CA LEU A 413 3.10 28.05 10.76
C LEU A 413 2.09 27.41 9.78
N CYS A 414 0.79 27.65 9.98
CA CYS A 414 -0.23 27.24 9.01
C CYS A 414 -0.08 27.93 7.66
N ALA A 415 0.30 29.22 7.62
CA ALA A 415 0.55 29.94 6.38
C ALA A 415 1.76 29.38 5.61
N VAL A 416 2.85 29.06 6.33
CA VAL A 416 4.02 28.39 5.75
C VAL A 416 3.64 26.97 5.28
N ALA A 417 2.88 26.23 6.07
CA ALA A 417 2.39 24.90 5.68
C ALA A 417 1.47 24.95 4.45
N ALA A 418 0.65 26.01 4.29
CA ALA A 418 -0.19 26.18 3.11
C ALA A 418 0.64 26.34 1.81
N VAL A 419 1.80 27.00 1.89
CA VAL A 419 2.75 27.07 0.75
C VAL A 419 3.29 25.67 0.43
N GLY A 420 3.58 24.86 1.45
CA GLY A 420 4.00 23.47 1.28
C GLY A 420 2.90 22.61 0.66
N LEU A 421 1.67 22.74 1.15
CA LEU A 421 0.51 22.02 0.59
C LEU A 421 0.32 22.31 -0.91
N ALA A 422 0.53 23.56 -1.35
CA ALA A 422 0.46 23.92 -2.76
C ALA A 422 1.58 23.28 -3.61
N ARG A 423 2.66 22.81 -2.97
CA ARG A 423 3.79 22.12 -3.63
C ARG A 423 3.71 20.61 -3.49
N LEU A 424 2.80 20.10 -2.66
CA LEU A 424 2.65 18.67 -2.44
C LEU A 424 2.19 18.00 -3.73
N ARG A 425 2.94 17.00 -4.17
CA ARG A 425 2.65 16.21 -5.35
C ARG A 425 2.35 14.79 -4.95
N VAL A 426 1.42 14.17 -5.67
CA VAL A 426 1.22 12.73 -5.58
C VAL A 426 2.14 12.10 -6.60
N GLU A 427 3.04 11.27 -6.14
CA GLU A 427 3.99 10.56 -6.99
C GLU A 427 4.22 9.18 -6.41
N VAL A 428 4.11 8.17 -7.25
CA VAL A 428 4.47 6.80 -6.91
C VAL A 428 5.55 6.38 -7.89
N ASP A 429 6.71 6.07 -7.36
CA ASP A 429 7.85 5.56 -8.11
C ASP A 429 8.05 4.10 -7.70
N VAL A 430 8.09 3.20 -8.67
CA VAL A 430 8.27 1.76 -8.43
C VAL A 430 9.59 1.49 -7.71
N TYR A 431 10.68 2.20 -8.09
CA TYR A 431 11.98 2.03 -7.43
C TYR A 431 11.97 2.49 -5.96
N HIS A 432 11.28 3.61 -5.68
CA HIS A 432 11.12 4.11 -4.32
C HIS A 432 10.20 3.21 -3.49
N LEU A 433 9.16 2.63 -4.12
CA LEU A 433 8.22 1.76 -3.43
C LEU A 433 8.92 0.54 -2.80
N PHE A 434 9.85 -0.08 -3.53
CA PHE A 434 10.61 -1.24 -3.07
C PHE A 434 11.91 -0.86 -2.32
N GLY A 435 12.37 0.38 -2.41
CA GLY A 435 13.67 0.83 -1.92
C GLY A 435 14.80 0.56 -2.92
N GLU A 436 15.58 1.61 -3.25
CA GLU A 436 16.57 1.60 -4.34
C GLU A 436 17.67 0.54 -4.24
N GLU A 437 18.01 0.10 -3.02
CA GLU A 437 19.08 -0.87 -2.75
C GLU A 437 18.56 -2.32 -2.68
N THR A 438 17.27 -2.55 -2.90
CA THR A 438 16.72 -3.91 -2.81
C THR A 438 17.15 -4.78 -3.98
N ARG A 439 17.09 -6.10 -3.77
CA ARG A 439 17.43 -7.08 -4.80
C ARG A 439 16.51 -6.95 -6.02
N VAL A 440 15.24 -6.64 -5.82
CA VAL A 440 14.25 -6.48 -6.90
C VAL A 440 14.64 -5.31 -7.80
N VAL A 441 14.95 -4.14 -7.23
CA VAL A 441 15.34 -2.96 -8.00
C VAL A 441 16.65 -3.19 -8.77
N ARG A 442 17.61 -3.89 -8.15
CA ARG A 442 18.85 -4.27 -8.87
C ARG A 442 18.57 -5.19 -10.06
N TRP A 443 17.64 -6.13 -9.92
CA TRP A 443 17.23 -7.02 -11.00
C TRP A 443 16.54 -6.28 -12.14
N ILE A 444 15.61 -5.36 -11.81
CA ILE A 444 14.94 -4.54 -12.81
C ILE A 444 15.98 -3.72 -13.59
N ARG A 445 16.87 -3.00 -12.91
CA ARG A 445 17.92 -2.21 -13.56
C ARG A 445 18.85 -3.07 -14.46
N PHE A 446 19.25 -4.23 -13.96
CA PHE A 446 20.06 -5.18 -14.74
C PHE A 446 19.35 -5.58 -16.05
N VAL A 447 18.06 -5.86 -16.00
CA VAL A 447 17.28 -6.24 -17.17
C VAL A 447 17.06 -5.05 -18.12
N GLU A 448 16.79 -3.84 -17.61
CA GLU A 448 16.68 -2.62 -18.42
C GLU A 448 17.97 -2.27 -19.18
N GLU A 449 19.12 -2.53 -18.58
CA GLU A 449 20.42 -2.22 -19.17
C GLU A 449 20.82 -3.24 -20.26
N ASN A 450 20.39 -4.49 -20.15
CA ASN A 450 20.89 -5.58 -20.99
C ASN A 450 19.86 -6.16 -21.96
N LEU A 451 18.58 -6.04 -21.65
CA LEU A 451 17.48 -6.59 -22.45
C LEU A 451 16.46 -5.50 -22.78
N ARG A 452 15.19 -5.80 -22.53
CA ARG A 452 14.05 -4.89 -22.73
C ARG A 452 13.76 -4.03 -21.52
N LYS A 453 13.08 -2.94 -21.76
CA LYS A 453 12.37 -2.23 -20.71
C LYS A 453 11.25 -3.13 -20.16
N PRO A 454 11.09 -3.19 -18.82
CA PRO A 454 10.24 -4.20 -18.19
C PRO A 454 8.75 -3.94 -18.40
N ASP A 455 8.34 -2.67 -18.49
CA ASP A 455 6.95 -2.29 -18.61
C ASP A 455 6.49 -2.21 -20.06
N THR A 456 5.20 -2.39 -20.27
CA THR A 456 4.57 -2.25 -21.59
C THR A 456 3.34 -1.37 -21.55
N LEU A 457 3.16 -0.65 -22.66
CA LEU A 457 1.94 0.03 -23.03
C LEU A 457 1.41 -0.60 -24.30
N ASP A 458 0.14 -0.93 -24.32
CA ASP A 458 -0.51 -1.59 -25.44
C ASP A 458 -1.53 -0.68 -26.10
N VAL A 459 -1.43 -0.55 -27.40
CA VAL A 459 -2.46 0.10 -28.21
C VAL A 459 -3.18 -0.97 -29.03
N VAL A 460 -4.48 -1.04 -28.88
CA VAL A 460 -5.33 -1.93 -29.67
C VAL A 460 -6.02 -1.11 -30.74
N LEU A 461 -5.78 -1.48 -32.00
CA LEU A 461 -6.47 -0.94 -33.14
C LEU A 461 -7.61 -1.87 -33.53
N THR A 462 -8.84 -1.37 -33.54
CA THR A 462 -10.00 -2.07 -34.13
C THR A 462 -10.16 -1.63 -35.57
N LEU A 463 -10.13 -2.57 -36.50
CA LEU A 463 -10.23 -2.30 -37.94
C LEU A 463 -11.63 -1.79 -38.32
N PRO A 464 -11.74 -0.91 -39.34
CA PRO A 464 -13.03 -0.47 -39.89
C PRO A 464 -13.90 -1.64 -40.36
N GLU A 465 -15.21 -1.47 -40.42
CA GLU A 465 -16.12 -2.51 -40.91
C GLU A 465 -15.80 -2.88 -42.34
N GLY A 466 -15.80 -4.20 -42.63
CA GLY A 466 -15.49 -4.76 -43.95
C GLY A 466 -14.01 -4.76 -44.34
N ARG A 467 -13.11 -4.32 -43.43
CA ARG A 467 -11.64 -4.39 -43.63
C ARG A 467 -11.04 -5.53 -42.85
N SER A 468 -9.96 -6.10 -43.35
CA SER A 468 -9.20 -7.19 -42.74
C SER A 468 -7.74 -6.78 -42.48
N ILE A 469 -7.07 -7.49 -41.56
CA ILE A 469 -5.63 -7.27 -41.29
C ILE A 469 -4.76 -7.69 -42.49
N GLU A 470 -5.26 -8.51 -43.38
CA GLU A 470 -4.55 -8.90 -44.62
C GLU A 470 -4.42 -7.71 -45.59
N ASP A 471 -5.30 -6.68 -45.48
CA ASP A 471 -5.27 -5.51 -46.35
C ASP A 471 -3.96 -4.72 -46.18
N PRO A 472 -3.18 -4.47 -47.25
CA PRO A 472 -1.92 -3.70 -47.15
C PRO A 472 -2.11 -2.30 -46.57
N GLU A 473 -3.27 -1.68 -46.83
CA GLU A 473 -3.58 -0.34 -46.26
C GLU A 473 -3.73 -0.38 -44.75
N MET A 474 -4.38 -1.42 -44.20
CA MET A 474 -4.54 -1.61 -42.77
C MET A 474 -3.19 -1.88 -42.09
N LEU A 475 -2.37 -2.76 -42.65
CA LEU A 475 -0.99 -2.97 -42.22
C LEU A 475 -0.15 -1.71 -42.32
N GLY A 476 -0.38 -0.87 -43.31
CA GLY A 476 0.23 0.45 -43.47
C GLY A 476 -0.14 1.41 -42.30
N GLY A 477 -1.39 1.37 -41.83
CA GLY A 477 -1.86 2.11 -40.66
C GLY A 477 -1.14 1.65 -39.40
N VAL A 478 -1.06 0.33 -39.18
CA VAL A 478 -0.32 -0.28 -38.05
C VAL A 478 1.17 0.10 -38.11
N ALA A 479 1.78 0.11 -39.29
CA ALA A 479 3.19 0.47 -39.47
C ALA A 479 3.46 1.95 -39.09
N ARG A 480 2.60 2.85 -39.54
CA ARG A 480 2.72 4.28 -39.19
C ARG A 480 2.55 4.49 -37.69
N LEU A 481 1.57 3.84 -37.06
CA LEU A 481 1.40 3.93 -35.62
C LEU A 481 2.63 3.40 -34.87
N SER A 482 3.12 2.20 -35.23
CA SER A 482 4.31 1.61 -34.60
C SER A 482 5.53 2.53 -34.73
N GLY A 483 5.76 3.13 -35.90
CA GLY A 483 6.83 4.10 -36.13
C GLY A 483 6.66 5.37 -35.28
N SER A 484 5.45 5.89 -35.21
CA SER A 484 5.15 7.09 -34.43
C SER A 484 5.29 6.86 -32.90
N LEU A 485 4.87 5.69 -32.41
CA LEU A 485 5.06 5.30 -31.01
C LEU A 485 6.55 5.13 -30.67
N SER A 486 7.31 4.43 -31.52
CA SER A 486 8.76 4.26 -31.32
C SER A 486 9.55 5.56 -31.35
N ALA A 487 9.03 6.60 -32.01
CA ALA A 487 9.65 7.94 -32.06
C ALA A 487 9.36 8.80 -30.84
N LEU A 488 8.43 8.41 -29.96
CA LEU A 488 8.13 9.16 -28.75
C LEU A 488 9.24 8.99 -27.72
N PRO A 489 9.73 10.10 -27.11
CA PRO A 489 10.74 10.03 -26.07
C PRO A 489 10.28 9.18 -24.87
N GLY A 490 11.13 8.26 -24.43
CA GLY A 490 10.85 7.37 -23.29
C GLY A 490 10.20 6.05 -23.65
N LEU A 491 9.70 5.89 -24.87
CA LEU A 491 9.26 4.62 -25.41
C LEU A 491 10.41 3.86 -26.06
N GLY A 492 10.31 2.54 -26.04
CA GLY A 492 11.17 1.63 -26.77
C GLY A 492 10.61 1.30 -28.15
N GLN A 493 10.99 0.17 -28.70
CA GLN A 493 10.45 -0.30 -29.98
C GLN A 493 8.98 -0.70 -29.84
N ALA A 494 8.15 -0.20 -30.75
CA ALA A 494 6.78 -0.67 -30.89
C ALA A 494 6.75 -1.95 -31.73
N ARG A 495 6.12 -2.97 -31.18
CA ARG A 495 5.99 -4.31 -31.77
C ARG A 495 4.55 -4.59 -32.14
N SER A 496 4.37 -5.35 -33.21
CA SER A 496 3.06 -5.76 -33.68
C SER A 496 3.22 -6.98 -34.60
N VAL A 497 2.14 -7.47 -35.15
CA VAL A 497 2.16 -8.52 -36.17
C VAL A 497 3.07 -8.21 -37.37
N LEU A 498 3.40 -6.93 -37.59
CA LEU A 498 4.31 -6.49 -38.66
C LEU A 498 5.72 -7.05 -38.53
N GLY A 499 6.23 -7.23 -37.33
CA GLY A 499 7.57 -7.79 -37.11
C GLY A 499 7.69 -9.20 -37.72
N PRO A 500 6.90 -10.16 -37.22
CA PRO A 500 6.87 -11.51 -37.79
C PRO A 500 6.55 -11.54 -39.31
N LEU A 501 5.60 -10.73 -39.78
CA LEU A 501 5.24 -10.68 -41.21
C LEU A 501 6.41 -10.24 -42.09
N ARG A 502 7.08 -9.15 -41.75
CA ARG A 502 8.23 -8.61 -42.49
C ARG A 502 9.40 -9.59 -42.51
N TRP A 503 9.65 -10.19 -41.37
CA TRP A 503 10.74 -11.12 -41.22
C TRP A 503 10.47 -12.41 -42.01
N LEU A 504 9.27 -13.01 -41.99
CA LEU A 504 8.89 -14.17 -42.75
C LEU A 504 8.92 -13.88 -44.26
N ASN A 505 8.39 -12.74 -44.69
CA ASN A 505 8.43 -12.35 -46.11
C ASN A 505 9.87 -12.22 -46.64
N ARG A 506 10.77 -11.60 -45.88
CA ARG A 506 12.19 -11.53 -46.21
C ARG A 506 12.82 -12.92 -46.30
N LEU A 507 12.51 -13.81 -45.37
CA LEU A 507 13.04 -15.16 -45.31
C LEU A 507 12.61 -16.00 -46.52
N LEU A 508 11.34 -15.92 -46.93
CA LEU A 508 10.81 -16.61 -48.11
C LEU A 508 11.46 -16.13 -49.41
N HIS A 509 12.04 -14.91 -49.39
CA HIS A 509 12.76 -14.36 -50.54
C HIS A 509 14.28 -14.45 -50.39
N GLN A 510 14.81 -15.54 -49.83
CA GLN A 510 16.24 -15.85 -49.67
C GLN A 510 17.01 -14.81 -48.84
N ASP A 511 16.34 -14.25 -47.81
CA ASP A 511 16.87 -13.25 -46.89
C ASP A 511 17.20 -11.90 -47.57
N ASP A 512 16.58 -11.59 -48.70
CA ASP A 512 16.73 -10.29 -49.40
C ASP A 512 16.10 -9.14 -48.58
N PRO A 513 16.87 -8.15 -48.16
CA PRO A 513 16.37 -7.00 -47.39
C PRO A 513 15.26 -6.20 -48.10
N ALA A 514 15.17 -6.28 -49.45
CA ALA A 514 14.12 -5.62 -50.22
C ALA A 514 12.72 -6.11 -49.87
N PHE A 515 12.62 -7.32 -49.33
CA PHE A 515 11.36 -7.97 -48.90
C PHE A 515 11.10 -7.85 -47.39
N GLU A 516 11.86 -7.07 -46.63
CA GLU A 516 11.57 -6.76 -45.23
C GLU A 516 10.37 -5.81 -45.09
N ARG A 517 9.26 -6.24 -45.64
CA ARG A 517 7.96 -5.54 -45.67
C ARG A 517 6.83 -6.52 -45.76
N PRO A 518 5.59 -6.18 -45.39
CA PRO A 518 4.41 -7.00 -45.68
C PRO A 518 4.27 -7.24 -47.19
N ALA A 519 3.58 -8.28 -47.59
CA ALA A 519 3.27 -8.54 -49.02
C ALA A 519 2.45 -7.37 -49.59
N ALA A 520 2.64 -7.11 -50.89
CA ALA A 520 1.92 -6.06 -51.60
C ALA A 520 0.43 -6.31 -51.78
N THR A 521 -0.01 -7.56 -51.58
CA THR A 521 -1.41 -8.00 -51.81
C THR A 521 -2.00 -8.60 -50.54
N ALA A 522 -3.32 -8.50 -50.39
CA ALA A 522 -4.04 -9.12 -49.28
C ALA A 522 -3.86 -10.64 -49.25
N ALA A 523 -3.87 -11.29 -50.45
CA ALA A 523 -3.65 -12.73 -50.57
C ALA A 523 -2.26 -13.17 -50.08
N GLY A 524 -1.21 -12.41 -50.40
CA GLY A 524 0.14 -12.69 -49.91
C GLY A 524 0.28 -12.47 -48.39
N ASN A 525 -0.37 -11.46 -47.83
CA ASN A 525 -0.41 -11.28 -46.38
C ASN A 525 -1.21 -12.38 -45.67
N ALA A 526 -2.31 -12.87 -46.28
CA ALA A 526 -3.07 -13.99 -45.74
C ALA A 526 -2.24 -15.28 -45.71
N GLU A 527 -1.41 -15.51 -46.73
CA GLU A 527 -0.49 -16.67 -46.82
C GLU A 527 0.61 -16.56 -45.71
N LEU A 528 1.20 -15.37 -45.51
CA LEU A 528 2.18 -15.13 -44.45
C LEU A 528 1.58 -15.34 -43.05
N LEU A 529 0.38 -14.84 -42.81
CA LEU A 529 -0.35 -15.05 -41.55
C LEU A 529 -0.69 -16.52 -41.30
N PHE A 530 -1.06 -17.24 -42.38
CA PHE A 530 -1.35 -18.67 -42.33
C PHE A 530 -0.08 -19.46 -41.96
N LEU A 531 1.05 -19.16 -42.59
CA LEU A 531 2.33 -19.80 -42.27
C LEU A 531 2.77 -19.53 -40.84
N LEU A 532 2.61 -18.30 -40.35
CA LEU A 532 2.90 -17.95 -38.93
C LEU A 532 2.03 -18.73 -37.94
N ALA A 533 0.74 -18.93 -38.28
CA ALA A 533 -0.20 -19.66 -37.44
C ALA A 533 0.02 -21.18 -37.47
N GLN A 534 0.67 -21.72 -38.50
CA GLN A 534 0.90 -23.15 -38.67
C GLN A 534 1.99 -23.67 -37.72
N ASP A 535 3.01 -22.88 -37.48
CA ASP A 535 4.14 -23.23 -36.62
C ASP A 535 3.78 -23.09 -35.11
N ASP A 536 3.16 -21.97 -34.75
CA ASP A 536 2.62 -21.74 -33.42
C ASP A 536 1.40 -20.78 -33.48
N PRO A 537 0.18 -21.30 -33.34
CA PRO A 537 -1.03 -20.47 -33.33
C PRO A 537 -1.00 -19.36 -32.27
N GLN A 538 -0.29 -19.56 -31.16
CA GLN A 538 -0.19 -18.58 -30.05
C GLN A 538 0.61 -17.35 -30.44
N ILE A 539 1.54 -17.43 -31.41
CA ILE A 539 2.28 -16.28 -31.93
C ILE A 539 1.32 -15.25 -32.54
N LEU A 540 0.32 -15.73 -33.31
CA LEU A 540 -0.63 -14.84 -33.95
C LEU A 540 -1.63 -14.26 -32.95
N ASP A 541 -2.13 -15.08 -32.00
CA ASP A 541 -3.09 -14.68 -30.98
C ASP A 541 -2.56 -13.56 -30.08
N ARG A 542 -1.25 -13.45 -29.91
CA ARG A 542 -0.61 -12.36 -29.18
C ARG A 542 -0.80 -11.00 -29.85
N TRP A 543 -0.90 -10.96 -31.19
CA TRP A 543 -0.91 -9.72 -31.95
C TRP A 543 -2.26 -9.42 -32.61
N VAL A 544 -3.04 -10.43 -32.91
CA VAL A 544 -4.31 -10.32 -33.64
C VAL A 544 -5.38 -11.10 -32.91
N SER A 545 -6.53 -10.47 -32.68
CA SER A 545 -7.67 -11.14 -32.06
C SER A 545 -8.20 -12.27 -32.95
N LEU A 546 -8.85 -13.29 -32.37
CA LEU A 546 -9.41 -14.44 -33.06
C LEU A 546 -10.36 -14.06 -34.20
N ASP A 547 -11.11 -12.96 -34.05
CA ASP A 547 -11.99 -12.40 -35.10
C ASP A 547 -11.24 -11.63 -36.19
N ARG A 548 -9.91 -11.54 -36.12
CA ARG A 548 -8.99 -10.79 -37.00
C ARG A 548 -9.35 -9.31 -37.19
N ARG A 549 -10.15 -8.76 -36.30
CA ARG A 549 -10.59 -7.36 -36.37
C ARG A 549 -9.81 -6.43 -35.48
N ARG A 550 -9.03 -6.94 -34.54
CA ARG A 550 -8.23 -6.12 -33.61
C ARG A 550 -6.77 -6.50 -33.72
N VAL A 551 -5.94 -5.46 -33.70
CA VAL A 551 -4.48 -5.60 -33.78
C VAL A 551 -3.86 -4.93 -32.59
N ARG A 552 -3.01 -5.64 -31.87
CA ARG A 552 -2.21 -5.16 -30.75
C ARG A 552 -0.92 -4.55 -31.26
N VAL A 553 -0.61 -3.37 -30.78
CA VAL A 553 0.71 -2.72 -30.90
C VAL A 553 1.25 -2.55 -29.48
N GLU A 554 2.20 -3.37 -29.13
CA GLU A 554 2.92 -3.33 -27.85
C GLU A 554 4.11 -2.38 -27.97
N VAL A 555 4.27 -1.49 -27.00
CA VAL A 555 5.44 -0.61 -26.93
C VAL A 555 6.07 -0.71 -25.54
N GLU A 556 7.38 -0.85 -25.53
CA GLU A 556 8.16 -0.94 -24.29
C GLU A 556 8.25 0.43 -23.63
N VAL A 557 8.09 0.44 -22.30
CA VAL A 557 8.11 1.64 -21.47
C VAL A 557 9.17 1.45 -20.39
N GLN A 558 9.99 2.47 -20.15
CA GLN A 558 10.89 2.47 -19.02
C GLN A 558 10.09 2.51 -17.72
N ALA A 559 10.46 1.69 -16.74
CA ALA A 559 9.89 1.81 -15.40
C ALA A 559 10.10 3.25 -14.89
N GLY A 560 9.07 3.82 -14.31
CA GLY A 560 9.10 5.23 -13.98
C GLY A 560 8.04 5.65 -12.99
N THR A 561 7.93 6.97 -12.86
CA THR A 561 7.00 7.59 -11.93
C THR A 561 5.59 7.70 -12.54
N HIS A 562 4.59 7.85 -11.66
CA HIS A 562 3.20 8.10 -12.08
C HIS A 562 3.08 9.29 -13.04
N SER A 563 3.69 10.44 -12.70
CA SER A 563 3.65 11.64 -13.57
C SER A 563 4.27 11.42 -14.95
N TYR A 564 5.25 10.53 -15.05
CA TYR A 564 5.81 10.13 -16.33
C TYR A 564 4.80 9.32 -17.14
N GLY A 565 4.16 8.32 -16.51
CA GLY A 565 3.13 7.49 -17.13
C GLY A 565 1.91 8.30 -17.58
N GLU A 566 1.42 9.26 -16.78
CA GLU A 566 0.31 10.15 -17.11
C GLU A 566 0.61 10.95 -18.38
N LYS A 567 1.77 11.64 -18.44
CA LYS A 567 2.20 12.40 -19.61
C LYS A 567 2.40 11.52 -20.84
N LEU A 568 2.84 10.29 -20.64
CA LEU A 568 3.00 9.33 -21.72
C LEU A 568 1.64 8.95 -22.30
N LEU A 569 0.66 8.62 -21.45
CA LEU A 569 -0.71 8.32 -21.88
C LEU A 569 -1.34 9.49 -22.64
N GLU A 570 -1.17 10.73 -22.17
CA GLU A 570 -1.64 11.92 -22.86
C GLU A 570 -1.03 12.06 -24.26
N ARG A 571 0.28 11.86 -24.41
CA ARG A 571 0.97 11.92 -25.71
C ARG A 571 0.50 10.82 -26.66
N VAL A 572 0.33 9.61 -26.14
CA VAL A 572 -0.21 8.50 -26.93
C VAL A 572 -1.64 8.77 -27.37
N GLN A 573 -2.51 9.32 -26.49
CA GLN A 573 -3.86 9.75 -26.86
C GLN A 573 -3.88 10.81 -27.98
N GLN A 574 -2.99 11.81 -27.89
CA GLN A 574 -2.84 12.82 -28.93
C GLN A 574 -2.42 12.20 -30.27
N LEU A 575 -1.52 11.22 -30.24
CA LEU A 575 -1.06 10.50 -31.41
C LEU A 575 -2.18 9.65 -32.04
N LEU A 576 -3.03 9.04 -31.21
CA LEU A 576 -4.18 8.25 -31.66
C LEU A 576 -5.28 9.10 -32.33
N ALA A 577 -5.29 10.40 -32.12
CA ALA A 577 -6.19 11.33 -32.80
C ALA A 577 -5.73 11.71 -34.22
N ALA A 578 -4.61 11.16 -34.74
CA ALA A 578 -4.07 11.49 -36.04
C ALA A 578 -4.96 11.05 -37.20
N ASP A 579 -4.98 11.85 -38.28
CA ASP A 579 -5.86 11.63 -39.44
C ASP A 579 -5.69 10.26 -40.13
N TYR A 580 -4.49 9.68 -40.11
CA TYR A 580 -4.22 8.37 -40.73
C TYR A 580 -4.86 7.19 -39.97
N LEU A 581 -5.37 7.43 -38.76
CA LEU A 581 -6.14 6.46 -37.96
C LEU A 581 -7.66 6.67 -38.07
N ARG A 582 -8.11 7.58 -38.93
CA ARG A 582 -9.55 7.76 -39.16
C ARG A 582 -10.20 6.46 -39.61
N GLY A 583 -11.25 6.06 -38.87
CA GLY A 583 -11.97 4.82 -39.11
C GLY A 583 -11.48 3.65 -38.27
N PHE A 584 -10.31 3.72 -37.67
CA PHE A 584 -9.89 2.75 -36.65
C PHE A 584 -10.52 3.08 -35.30
N GLY A 585 -11.01 2.07 -34.58
CA GLY A 585 -11.21 2.16 -33.14
C GLY A 585 -9.85 2.07 -32.45
N THR A 586 -9.63 2.87 -31.42
CA THR A 586 -8.36 2.90 -30.69
C THR A 586 -8.59 2.74 -29.20
N GLU A 587 -7.88 1.81 -28.57
CA GLU A 587 -7.90 1.57 -27.11
C GLU A 587 -6.47 1.53 -26.61
N ILE A 588 -6.21 2.14 -25.44
CA ILE A 588 -4.93 2.04 -24.71
C ILE A 588 -5.14 1.04 -23.58
N ASN A 589 -4.23 0.08 -23.44
CA ASN A 589 -4.22 -0.95 -22.40
C ASN A 589 -2.78 -1.18 -21.89
N GLY A 590 -2.61 -2.19 -21.04
CA GLY A 590 -1.31 -2.59 -20.51
C GLY A 590 -1.07 -2.17 -19.07
N PRO A 591 -0.02 -2.71 -18.43
CA PRO A 591 0.33 -2.47 -17.02
C PRO A 591 0.48 -1.00 -16.67
N VAL A 592 1.12 -0.21 -17.53
CA VAL A 592 1.34 1.23 -17.31
C VAL A 592 0.02 1.99 -17.15
N LYS A 593 -1.01 1.69 -17.96
CA LYS A 593 -2.34 2.29 -17.80
C LYS A 593 -2.96 1.94 -16.47
N VAL A 594 -2.89 0.66 -16.07
CA VAL A 594 -3.46 0.18 -14.80
C VAL A 594 -2.78 0.89 -13.63
N PHE A 595 -1.45 1.01 -13.66
CA PHE A 595 -0.66 1.70 -12.64
C PHE A 595 -1.06 3.17 -12.52
N VAL A 596 -1.14 3.90 -13.63
CA VAL A 596 -1.54 5.32 -13.63
C VAL A 596 -2.94 5.49 -13.04
N GLN A 597 -3.92 4.69 -13.47
CA GLN A 597 -5.29 4.77 -12.97
C GLN A 597 -5.41 4.35 -11.49
N MET A 598 -4.57 3.42 -11.03
CA MET A 598 -4.50 3.04 -9.63
C MET A 598 -4.02 4.21 -8.75
N VAL A 599 -3.01 4.96 -9.20
CA VAL A 599 -2.51 6.12 -8.45
C VAL A 599 -3.51 7.28 -8.48
N GLU A 600 -4.19 7.52 -9.61
CA GLU A 600 -5.30 8.49 -9.66
C GLU A 600 -6.41 8.16 -8.65
N GLU A 601 -6.72 6.87 -8.47
CA GLU A 601 -7.72 6.44 -7.49
C GLU A 601 -7.25 6.69 -6.05
N VAL A 602 -5.95 6.55 -5.76
CA VAL A 602 -5.36 6.95 -4.48
C VAL A 602 -5.55 8.44 -4.22
N GLN A 603 -5.34 9.29 -5.23
CA GLN A 603 -5.56 10.76 -5.11
C GLN A 603 -7.02 11.09 -4.80
N ARG A 604 -7.97 10.50 -5.53
CA ARG A 604 -9.41 10.68 -5.31
C ARG A 604 -9.81 10.21 -3.92
N THR A 605 -9.29 9.06 -3.49
CA THR A 605 -9.49 8.49 -2.17
C THR A 605 -9.02 9.44 -1.08
N GLN A 606 -7.86 10.06 -1.23
CA GLN A 606 -7.32 11.02 -0.26
C GLN A 606 -8.30 12.18 -0.02
N LEU A 607 -8.83 12.78 -1.07
CA LEU A 607 -9.79 13.89 -0.95
C LEU A 607 -11.13 13.44 -0.36
N SER A 608 -11.67 12.32 -0.83
CA SER A 608 -12.99 11.84 -0.38
C SER A 608 -12.94 11.32 1.06
N SER A 609 -11.94 10.52 1.42
CA SER A 609 -11.80 9.94 2.76
C SER A 609 -11.46 11.00 3.81
N PHE A 610 -10.55 11.93 3.51
CA PHE A 610 -10.22 13.02 4.43
C PHE A 610 -11.40 13.97 4.63
N GLY A 611 -12.07 14.38 3.55
CA GLY A 611 -13.26 15.24 3.63
C GLY A 611 -14.38 14.59 4.44
N SER A 612 -14.67 13.30 4.19
CA SER A 612 -15.66 12.56 4.96
C SER A 612 -15.23 12.32 6.41
N ALA A 613 -13.94 12.11 6.69
CA ALA A 613 -13.41 12.03 8.04
C ALA A 613 -13.63 13.34 8.83
N VAL A 614 -13.24 14.48 8.26
CA VAL A 614 -13.45 15.79 8.89
C VAL A 614 -14.93 16.02 9.19
N LEU A 615 -15.81 15.73 8.23
CA LEU A 615 -17.25 15.93 8.40
C LEU A 615 -17.83 15.00 9.47
N THR A 616 -17.55 13.71 9.40
CA THR A 616 -18.12 12.72 10.33
C THR A 616 -17.63 12.92 11.75
N VAL A 617 -16.32 13.19 11.94
CA VAL A 617 -15.72 13.49 13.25
C VAL A 617 -16.31 14.79 13.81
N ALA A 618 -16.40 15.87 13.02
CA ALA A 618 -16.97 17.15 13.45
C ALA A 618 -18.43 16.99 13.87
N VAL A 619 -19.25 16.29 13.08
CA VAL A 619 -20.66 16.01 13.41
C VAL A 619 -20.76 15.20 14.69
N MET A 620 -19.97 14.14 14.83
CA MET A 620 -19.98 13.28 16.01
C MET A 620 -19.61 14.06 17.28
N VAL A 621 -18.56 14.87 17.22
CA VAL A 621 -18.13 15.74 18.34
C VAL A 621 -19.21 16.79 18.65
N ALA A 622 -19.85 17.38 17.62
CA ALA A 622 -20.94 18.34 17.80
C ALA A 622 -22.15 17.72 18.50
N VAL A 623 -22.56 16.52 18.07
CA VAL A 623 -23.67 15.78 18.69
C VAL A 623 -23.35 15.43 20.15
N PHE A 624 -22.12 14.97 20.39
CA PHE A 624 -21.72 14.60 21.74
C PHE A 624 -21.59 15.80 22.68
N LEU A 625 -20.88 16.83 22.27
CA LEU A 625 -20.73 18.05 23.05
C LEU A 625 -22.04 18.88 23.05
N ARG A 626 -23.04 18.48 22.25
CA ARG A 626 -24.30 19.22 22.05
C ARG A 626 -24.06 20.70 21.76
N SER A 627 -23.05 20.99 20.99
CA SER A 627 -22.61 22.35 20.67
C SER A 627 -21.67 22.36 19.47
N LEU A 628 -22.07 23.05 18.43
CA LEU A 628 -21.23 23.25 17.24
C LEU A 628 -19.99 24.09 17.54
N SER A 629 -20.12 25.10 18.40
CA SER A 629 -18.98 25.97 18.78
C SER A 629 -17.88 25.19 19.48
N TRP A 630 -18.22 24.26 20.36
CA TRP A 630 -17.23 23.41 21.04
C TRP A 630 -16.65 22.36 20.09
N ALA A 631 -17.44 21.85 19.13
CA ALA A 631 -16.91 20.96 18.12
C ALA A 631 -15.89 21.65 17.22
N LEU A 632 -16.18 22.87 16.76
CA LEU A 632 -15.23 23.67 15.99
C LEU A 632 -13.97 24.00 16.79
N ALA A 633 -14.10 24.30 18.09
CA ALA A 633 -12.97 24.52 18.96
C ALA A 633 -12.07 23.27 19.12
N ALA A 634 -12.66 22.06 19.14
CA ALA A 634 -11.94 20.80 19.12
C ALA A 634 -11.24 20.53 17.77
N MET A 635 -11.90 20.86 16.66
CA MET A 635 -11.35 20.61 15.32
C MET A 635 -10.11 21.44 15.00
N LEU A 636 -9.97 22.63 15.58
CA LEU A 636 -8.80 23.51 15.35
C LEU A 636 -7.45 22.83 15.71
N PRO A 637 -7.23 22.36 16.97
CA PRO A 637 -6.00 21.68 17.33
C PRO A 637 -5.84 20.34 16.60
N THR A 638 -6.95 19.67 16.22
CA THR A 638 -6.93 18.40 15.53
C THR A 638 -6.52 18.50 14.05
N LEU A 639 -6.93 19.58 13.37
CA LEU A 639 -6.54 19.82 11.96
C LEU A 639 -5.12 20.39 11.84
N PHE A 640 -4.64 21.07 12.87
CA PHE A 640 -3.33 21.71 12.87
C PHE A 640 -2.18 20.73 12.55
N PRO A 641 -2.03 19.56 13.21
CA PRO A 641 -0.98 18.60 12.89
C PRO A 641 -1.07 18.07 11.47
N VAL A 642 -2.26 17.86 10.94
CA VAL A 642 -2.46 17.40 9.55
C VAL A 642 -1.93 18.44 8.58
N VAL A 643 -2.35 19.70 8.73
CA VAL A 643 -1.91 20.81 7.86
C VAL A 643 -0.40 21.00 7.94
N VAL A 644 0.18 21.00 9.14
CA VAL A 644 1.62 21.19 9.34
C VAL A 644 2.42 20.03 8.75
N THR A 645 1.99 18.79 8.96
CA THR A 645 2.72 17.60 8.45
C THR A 645 2.67 17.53 6.93
N LEU A 646 1.49 17.65 6.32
CA LEU A 646 1.36 17.64 4.86
C LEU A 646 2.08 18.83 4.22
N GLY A 647 2.03 20.02 4.87
CA GLY A 647 2.77 21.19 4.42
C GLY A 647 4.29 20.99 4.50
N ALA A 648 4.78 20.36 5.58
CA ALA A 648 6.18 20.01 5.74
C ALA A 648 6.65 19.02 4.66
N MET A 649 5.82 18.01 4.33
CA MET A 649 6.09 17.09 3.21
C MET A 649 6.30 17.85 1.90
N GLY A 650 5.37 18.73 1.55
CA GLY A 650 5.48 19.50 0.29
C GLY A 650 6.68 20.45 0.26
N LEU A 651 7.11 21.02 1.40
CA LEU A 651 8.32 21.83 1.50
C LEU A 651 9.60 21.01 1.42
N ALA A 652 9.59 19.81 1.99
CA ALA A 652 10.72 18.87 1.99
C ALA A 652 10.85 18.09 0.67
N GLY A 653 9.86 18.20 -0.25
CA GLY A 653 9.83 17.43 -1.48
C GLY A 653 9.47 15.95 -1.27
N ILE A 654 8.84 15.61 -0.13
CA ILE A 654 8.33 14.27 0.14
C ILE A 654 6.99 14.14 -0.59
N TYR A 655 6.90 13.14 -1.45
CA TYR A 655 5.69 12.89 -2.25
C TYR A 655 4.59 12.22 -1.42
N LEU A 656 3.36 12.42 -1.87
CA LEU A 656 2.21 11.68 -1.39
C LEU A 656 2.12 10.37 -2.19
N ASP A 657 2.40 9.27 -1.53
CA ASP A 657 2.32 7.92 -2.06
C ASP A 657 1.16 7.13 -1.43
N MET A 658 1.10 5.81 -1.69
CA MET A 658 0.05 4.94 -1.17
C MET A 658 -0.03 4.89 0.36
N GLY A 659 1.11 4.90 1.07
CA GLY A 659 1.15 4.88 2.54
C GLY A 659 0.89 6.26 3.13
N THR A 660 1.60 7.26 2.65
CA THR A 660 1.51 8.63 3.16
C THR A 660 0.14 9.27 2.90
N ALA A 661 -0.61 8.79 1.89
CA ALA A 661 -2.00 9.20 1.64
C ALA A 661 -2.95 8.95 2.82
N MET A 662 -2.64 7.97 3.69
CA MET A 662 -3.48 7.69 4.86
C MET A 662 -3.27 8.66 6.02
N ILE A 663 -2.15 9.41 6.07
CA ILE A 663 -1.73 10.20 7.22
C ILE A 663 -2.84 11.16 7.67
N ALA A 664 -3.45 11.87 6.73
CA ALA A 664 -4.44 12.91 7.06
C ALA A 664 -5.65 12.36 7.82
N ALA A 665 -6.27 11.30 7.31
CA ALA A 665 -7.47 10.71 7.93
C ALA A 665 -7.14 9.97 9.23
N VAL A 666 -5.99 9.32 9.28
CA VAL A 666 -5.49 8.58 10.44
C VAL A 666 -5.15 9.51 11.59
N VAL A 667 -4.32 10.53 11.33
CA VAL A 667 -3.92 11.51 12.34
C VAL A 667 -5.14 12.29 12.85
N LEU A 668 -6.07 12.66 11.97
CA LEU A 668 -7.33 13.28 12.37
C LEU A 668 -8.12 12.41 13.34
N GLY A 669 -8.29 11.11 13.01
CA GLY A 669 -9.04 10.17 13.83
C GLY A 669 -8.44 9.91 15.21
N ILE A 670 -7.11 10.06 15.34
CA ILE A 670 -6.38 9.87 16.58
C ILE A 670 -6.30 11.17 17.39
N ALA A 671 -5.91 12.29 16.75
CA ALA A 671 -5.67 13.56 17.43
C ALA A 671 -6.91 14.16 18.08
N ILE A 672 -8.11 13.83 17.62
CA ILE A 672 -9.37 14.32 18.21
C ILE A 672 -9.60 13.78 19.63
N ASP A 673 -9.02 12.63 19.97
CA ASP A 673 -9.20 11.93 21.23
C ASP A 673 -8.80 12.83 22.42
N ASP A 674 -7.59 13.35 22.39
CA ASP A 674 -7.02 14.20 23.45
C ASP A 674 -7.80 15.51 23.61
N ALA A 675 -8.15 16.17 22.51
CA ALA A 675 -8.97 17.38 22.51
C ALA A 675 -10.35 17.16 23.15
N VAL A 676 -11.03 16.04 22.85
CA VAL A 676 -12.34 15.69 23.43
C VAL A 676 -12.23 15.42 24.93
N HIS A 677 -11.19 14.71 25.37
CA HIS A 677 -10.95 14.47 26.80
C HIS A 677 -10.74 15.79 27.57
N LEU A 678 -9.89 16.68 27.07
CA LEU A 678 -9.62 18.00 27.68
C LEU A 678 -10.87 18.86 27.71
N LEU A 679 -11.63 18.97 26.60
CA LEU A 679 -12.84 19.78 26.55
C LEU A 679 -13.97 19.24 27.44
N THR A 680 -14.09 17.91 27.54
CA THR A 680 -15.09 17.28 28.41
C THR A 680 -14.81 17.63 29.89
N GLN A 681 -13.56 17.55 30.33
CA GLN A 681 -13.16 17.93 31.69
C GLN A 681 -13.33 19.43 31.93
N TYR A 682 -12.95 20.24 30.94
CA TYR A 682 -13.11 21.69 31.03
C TYR A 682 -14.59 22.08 31.23
N ARG A 683 -15.51 21.52 30.46
CA ARG A 683 -16.95 21.78 30.60
C ARG A 683 -17.50 21.33 31.96
N ARG A 684 -17.08 20.17 32.46
CA ARG A 684 -17.46 19.70 33.81
C ARG A 684 -17.03 20.67 34.90
N ARG A 685 -15.81 21.23 34.79
CA ARG A 685 -15.29 22.20 35.77
C ARG A 685 -15.99 23.56 35.70
N LEU A 686 -16.32 24.00 34.45
CA LEU A 686 -17.15 25.20 34.28
C LEU A 686 -18.54 25.00 34.91
N SER A 687 -19.18 23.85 34.71
CA SER A 687 -20.47 23.57 35.32
C SER A 687 -20.41 23.39 36.83
N ALA A 688 -19.23 23.11 37.39
CA ALA A 688 -18.96 23.12 38.83
C ALA A 688 -18.66 24.52 39.41
N GLY A 689 -18.71 25.59 38.58
CA GLY A 689 -18.57 26.99 39.01
C GLY A 689 -17.17 27.54 38.97
N LEU A 690 -16.15 26.82 38.43
CA LEU A 690 -14.78 27.36 38.30
C LEU A 690 -14.75 28.46 37.23
N GLN A 691 -13.87 29.45 37.43
CA GLN A 691 -13.59 30.44 36.40
C GLN A 691 -12.93 29.77 35.17
N PRO A 692 -13.17 30.28 33.94
CA PRO A 692 -12.66 29.66 32.74
C PRO A 692 -11.16 29.39 32.73
N ASP A 693 -10.34 30.33 33.22
CA ASP A 693 -8.89 30.23 33.25
C ASP A 693 -8.43 29.14 34.26
N ASP A 694 -9.09 29.04 35.41
CA ASP A 694 -8.85 28.00 36.41
C ASP A 694 -9.38 26.63 35.94
N ALA A 695 -10.51 26.63 35.26
CA ALA A 695 -11.13 25.40 34.74
C ALA A 695 -10.22 24.71 33.73
N ILE A 696 -9.64 25.46 32.76
CA ILE A 696 -8.75 24.82 31.75
C ILE A 696 -7.42 24.38 32.39
N ARG A 697 -6.84 25.20 33.28
CA ARG A 697 -5.63 24.81 34.01
C ARG A 697 -5.84 23.53 34.80
N ALA A 698 -6.91 23.44 35.57
CA ALA A 698 -7.25 22.27 36.34
C ALA A 698 -7.55 21.06 35.46
N SER A 699 -8.09 21.26 34.25
CA SER A 699 -8.36 20.17 33.27
C SER A 699 -7.08 19.62 32.67
N VAL A 700 -6.15 20.48 32.25
CA VAL A 700 -4.83 20.06 31.76
C VAL A 700 -4.05 19.30 32.86
N LEU A 701 -4.07 19.76 34.11
CA LEU A 701 -3.42 19.03 35.20
C LEU A 701 -4.06 17.66 35.48
N HIS A 702 -5.37 17.52 35.23
CA HIS A 702 -6.09 16.29 35.51
C HIS A 702 -5.90 15.22 34.39
N VAL A 703 -5.95 15.63 33.12
CA VAL A 703 -5.93 14.72 31.97
C VAL A 703 -4.57 14.72 31.26
N GLY A 704 -3.83 15.83 31.32
CA GLY A 704 -2.66 16.08 30.48
C GLY A 704 -1.55 15.04 30.61
N ARG A 705 -1.42 14.42 31.82
CA ARG A 705 -0.46 13.33 31.98
C ARG A 705 -0.82 12.10 31.11
N ALA A 706 -2.09 11.70 31.10
CA ALA A 706 -2.55 10.60 30.27
C ALA A 706 -2.34 10.95 28.80
N VAL A 707 -2.74 12.18 28.39
CA VAL A 707 -2.54 12.72 27.04
C VAL A 707 -1.07 12.64 26.60
N VAL A 708 -0.11 13.12 27.42
CA VAL A 708 1.33 13.02 27.09
C VAL A 708 1.77 11.57 26.94
N THR A 709 1.34 10.70 27.85
CA THR A 709 1.73 9.29 27.82
C THR A 709 1.16 8.60 26.58
N ASP A 710 -0.08 8.86 26.26
CA ASP A 710 -0.77 8.28 25.10
C ASP A 710 -0.13 8.75 23.81
N SER A 711 0.12 10.06 23.65
CA SER A 711 0.78 10.60 22.46
C SER A 711 2.20 10.06 22.28
N LEU A 712 2.96 9.87 23.38
CA LEU A 712 4.28 9.23 23.31
C LEU A 712 4.20 7.76 22.93
N ALA A 713 3.20 7.02 23.45
CA ALA A 713 2.97 5.63 23.10
C ALA A 713 2.63 5.49 21.62
N LEU A 714 1.70 6.33 21.15
CA LEU A 714 1.27 6.41 19.77
C LEU A 714 2.46 6.69 18.85
N SER A 715 3.22 7.75 19.13
CA SER A 715 4.39 8.14 18.33
C SER A 715 5.44 7.03 18.29
N LEU A 716 5.72 6.40 19.44
CA LEU A 716 6.68 5.30 19.53
C LEU A 716 6.22 4.09 18.68
N GLY A 717 4.92 3.74 18.74
CA GLY A 717 4.35 2.68 17.92
C GLY A 717 4.48 2.95 16.42
N PHE A 718 4.24 4.20 16.01
CA PHE A 718 4.42 4.61 14.61
C PHE A 718 5.89 4.66 14.20
N PHE A 719 6.78 5.15 15.04
CA PHE A 719 8.22 5.17 14.73
C PHE A 719 8.82 3.78 14.53
N VAL A 720 8.25 2.72 15.11
CA VAL A 720 8.70 1.35 14.79
C VAL A 720 8.50 1.01 13.33
N LEU A 721 7.47 1.57 12.67
CA LEU A 721 7.22 1.33 11.24
C LEU A 721 8.33 1.90 10.35
N THR A 722 9.16 2.82 10.84
CA THR A 722 10.34 3.32 10.09
C THR A 722 11.37 2.22 9.80
N LEU A 723 11.26 1.08 10.49
CA LEU A 723 12.11 -0.09 10.28
C LEU A 723 11.55 -1.04 9.21
N SER A 724 10.44 -0.67 8.55
CA SER A 724 9.88 -1.44 7.44
C SER A 724 10.85 -1.47 6.27
N SER A 725 10.87 -2.58 5.55
CA SER A 725 11.58 -2.73 4.28
C SER A 725 10.91 -1.93 3.14
N TRP A 726 9.66 -1.50 3.33
CA TRP A 726 8.92 -0.67 2.40
C TRP A 726 9.02 0.79 2.78
N GLU A 727 9.60 1.60 1.88
CA GLU A 727 9.82 3.03 2.13
C GLU A 727 8.51 3.80 2.36
N SER A 728 7.46 3.45 1.64
CA SER A 728 6.12 4.01 1.82
C SER A 728 5.57 3.78 3.24
N VAL A 729 5.75 2.57 3.80
CA VAL A 729 5.34 2.24 5.17
C VAL A 729 6.24 2.92 6.20
N ALA A 730 7.54 3.00 5.93
CA ALA A 730 8.50 3.68 6.79
C ALA A 730 8.22 5.18 6.88
N SER A 731 7.99 5.84 5.74
CA SER A 731 7.62 7.25 5.65
C SER A 731 6.28 7.53 6.34
N PHE A 732 5.28 6.67 6.14
CA PHE A 732 4.00 6.75 6.85
C PHE A 732 4.20 6.68 8.37
N GLY A 733 5.01 5.75 8.86
CA GLY A 733 5.32 5.60 10.28
C GLY A 733 6.00 6.83 10.87
N PHE A 734 7.04 7.34 10.20
CA PHE A 734 7.79 8.52 10.62
C PHE A 734 6.90 9.78 10.68
N LEU A 735 6.20 10.06 9.59
CA LEU A 735 5.37 11.26 9.48
C LEU A 735 4.16 11.21 10.42
N SER A 736 3.53 10.04 10.60
CA SER A 736 2.44 9.87 11.57
C SER A 736 2.93 10.04 13.00
N GLY A 737 4.11 9.50 13.34
CA GLY A 737 4.72 9.67 14.65
C GLY A 737 4.99 11.15 14.98
N ILE A 738 5.54 11.90 14.02
CA ILE A 738 5.75 13.36 14.16
C ILE A 738 4.41 14.11 14.26
N ALA A 739 3.44 13.76 13.41
CA ALA A 739 2.13 14.42 13.43
C ALA A 739 1.43 14.29 14.80
N ILE A 740 1.56 13.13 15.45
CA ILE A 740 1.01 12.91 16.79
C ILE A 740 1.75 13.76 17.85
N LEU A 741 3.06 13.94 17.74
CA LEU A 741 3.80 14.85 18.63
C LEU A 741 3.37 16.31 18.40
N ILE A 742 3.10 16.70 17.17
CA ILE A 742 2.54 18.02 16.84
C ILE A 742 1.13 18.15 17.43
N ALA A 743 0.30 17.09 17.37
CA ALA A 743 -1.03 17.05 17.98
C ALA A 743 -0.96 17.24 19.50
N LEU A 744 -0.02 16.56 20.17
CA LEU A 744 0.22 16.76 21.62
C LEU A 744 0.50 18.22 21.94
N VAL A 745 1.35 18.88 21.16
CA VAL A 745 1.64 20.32 21.35
C VAL A 745 0.39 21.15 21.08
N ALA A 746 -0.40 20.83 20.05
CA ALA A 746 -1.63 21.54 19.74
C ALA A 746 -2.66 21.43 20.90
N ASP A 747 -2.82 20.26 21.48
CA ASP A 747 -3.77 20.03 22.57
C ASP A 747 -3.34 20.69 23.89
N LEU A 748 -2.06 20.70 24.22
CA LEU A 748 -1.57 21.27 25.47
C LEU A 748 -1.28 22.77 25.38
N VAL A 749 -1.07 23.33 24.19
CA VAL A 749 -0.67 24.73 23.98
C VAL A 749 -1.71 25.51 23.20
N ILE A 750 -2.14 25.02 22.03
CA ILE A 750 -3.05 25.77 21.14
C ILE A 750 -4.47 25.75 21.72
N LEU A 751 -4.98 24.60 22.16
CA LEU A 751 -6.34 24.51 22.71
C LEU A 751 -6.54 25.41 23.93
N PRO A 752 -5.65 25.43 24.96
CA PRO A 752 -5.76 26.39 26.03
C PRO A 752 -5.69 27.87 25.58
N ALA A 753 -4.86 28.17 24.57
CA ALA A 753 -4.76 29.53 24.02
C ALA A 753 -6.05 29.96 23.30
N VAL A 754 -6.70 29.04 22.54
CA VAL A 754 -8.00 29.27 21.86
C VAL A 754 -9.08 29.55 22.91
N ILE A 755 -9.14 28.77 23.99
CA ILE A 755 -10.09 28.96 25.07
C ILE A 755 -9.86 30.32 25.75
N ALA A 756 -8.61 30.69 26.05
CA ALA A 756 -8.25 31.97 26.65
C ALA A 756 -8.66 33.16 25.75
N ALA A 757 -8.50 33.03 24.43
CA ALA A 757 -8.93 34.05 23.47
C ALA A 757 -10.46 34.24 23.49
N GLY A 758 -11.21 33.13 23.51
CA GLY A 758 -12.68 33.13 23.55
C GLY A 758 -13.23 33.81 24.81
N THR A 759 -12.63 33.52 25.97
CA THR A 759 -13.02 34.15 27.26
C THR A 759 -12.67 35.62 27.32
N GLY A 760 -11.51 36.03 26.78
CA GLY A 760 -11.12 37.43 26.66
C GLY A 760 -12.07 38.26 25.78
N PHE A 761 -12.58 37.65 24.70
CA PHE A 761 -13.55 38.28 23.80
C PHE A 761 -14.95 38.42 24.46
N ALA A 762 -15.37 37.37 25.17
CA ALA A 762 -16.63 37.41 25.95
C ALA A 762 -16.64 38.47 27.05
N ARG A 763 -15.54 38.57 27.80
CA ARG A 763 -15.36 39.64 28.83
C ARG A 763 -15.42 41.06 28.24
N ARG A 764 -14.87 41.29 27.05
CA ARG A 764 -14.96 42.58 26.34
C ARG A 764 -16.38 42.92 25.85
N ARG A 765 -17.16 41.90 25.40
CA ARG A 765 -18.56 42.13 25.00
C ARG A 765 -19.50 42.49 26.15
N VAL A 766 -19.25 41.90 27.34
CA VAL A 766 -20.04 42.20 28.54
C VAL A 766 -19.74 43.62 29.03
N LEU A 767 -18.56 44.16 28.78
CA LEU A 767 -18.22 45.55 29.13
C LEU A 767 -18.77 46.62 28.17
N TRP A 768 -19.41 46.22 27.04
CA TRP A 768 -20.02 47.11 26.03
C TRP A 768 -21.56 47.04 25.99
N LEU A 769 -22.19 46.31 26.89
CA LEU A 769 -23.66 46.40 27.07
C LEU A 769 -23.92 47.42 28.19
N PRO A 770 -24.54 48.58 27.88
CA PRO A 770 -24.96 49.50 28.93
C PRO A 770 -26.02 48.83 29.79
N SER A 771 -25.86 49.02 31.13
CA SER A 771 -26.73 48.61 32.22
C SER A 771 -28.20 48.92 31.99
#